data_64796a60e6b86298847bb8c7b7d66479
#
_entry.id   64796a60e6b86298847bb8c7b7d66479
#
_cell.length_a   1.000
_cell.length_b   1.000
_cell.length_c   1.000
_cell.angle_alpha   90.00
_cell.angle_beta   90.00
_cell.angle_gamma   90.00
#
_symmetry.space_group_name_H-M   'P 1'
#
loop_
_entity.id
_entity.type
_entity.pdbx_description
1 polymer ?
#
loop_
_entity_poly.entity_id
_entity_poly.type
_entity_poly.pdbx_seq_one_letter_code
_entity_poly.pdbx_strand_id
1 'polypeptide(L)'
;MSLFKQLLIAICLFLVVAFTGSFMVSLESSRTQYVNQLRSHAQDAATALALSLTPNIDDPAMVELLVSSIFDSGYYASIRVVDLKTDQTIVERNGIPAVTNVPDWFVKLIGLEPAGGDALVSRGWEQAARVEVVSHPMFAVAKLWQSALGSLGWLLICGAISAVLGALLLRRQLKPLDYMVKQSHAIARREFLSLPELPRTPELRRVVQAMNQMVEKLKALFQEQAERSEKLRAESYQDNLTGLANRRYFEMQLNNRVSNPEQASSGYLLLLRVKDLAGLNQRLGGQRTDELLKAVGEQLSRECAKYPETQNLVTRIRGGEFAVLAPGLVREEALQLAQNLDNALSSLHATGATDVAAVASIGLAPFAHGDSPQQVLTLGDQALAQAEGQGEQNWACIDQSLTADVGDDHHAWHRLLDQALSQQRFELYFQPVVAAADTQLVLHYKVLSRLLDDQGQTIPAGRFLPWLERFGWTARLDRLMLERVLEQMKAHEESLALNLSSATLADPQALNKVFEILRAHSNLGERLTLEIGEEQLPEQAVLEQLTRRLRELGFSLSLQRFGGRFSMIGNLARLGLAYLKIDGSYIRAIDQESDKRLFIEAIQRAAHSIDLPLIAERVETEGELSVIREMGLYGVQGQLFGEPKPWR
;
A
#
# COMPACT_ATOMS: atom_id res chain seq x y z
N MET A 1 7.48 -8.22 -24.93
CA MET A 1 7.90 -9.52 -24.32
C MET A 1 8.67 -9.22 -23.05
N SER A 2 8.49 -10.02 -21.98
CA SER A 2 9.25 -9.79 -20.72
C SER A 2 10.74 -10.13 -20.91
N LEU A 3 11.62 -9.46 -20.18
CA LEU A 3 13.07 -9.69 -20.19
C LEU A 3 13.40 -11.18 -19.96
N PHE A 4 12.67 -11.84 -19.06
CA PHE A 4 12.78 -13.27 -18.82
C PHE A 4 12.56 -14.10 -20.08
N LYS A 5 11.50 -13.82 -20.88
CA LYS A 5 11.21 -14.53 -22.12
C LYS A 5 12.29 -14.29 -23.18
N GLN A 6 12.80 -13.07 -23.30
CA GLN A 6 13.86 -12.73 -24.25
C GLN A 6 15.17 -13.50 -23.96
N LEU A 7 15.60 -13.49 -22.68
CA LEU A 7 16.80 -14.20 -22.26
C LEU A 7 16.65 -15.72 -22.39
N LEU A 8 15.48 -16.26 -22.05
CA LEU A 8 15.22 -17.70 -22.21
C LEU A 8 15.28 -18.12 -23.70
N ILE A 9 14.66 -17.33 -24.59
CA ILE A 9 14.73 -17.57 -26.04
C ILE A 9 16.17 -17.50 -26.54
N ALA A 10 16.95 -16.51 -26.09
CA ALA A 10 18.37 -16.40 -26.48
C ALA A 10 19.19 -17.63 -26.05
N ILE A 11 18.98 -18.12 -24.82
CA ILE A 11 19.64 -19.33 -24.31
C ILE A 11 19.21 -20.54 -25.13
N CYS A 12 17.92 -20.72 -25.40
CA CYS A 12 17.43 -21.83 -26.21
C CYS A 12 17.99 -21.79 -27.64
N LEU A 13 18.04 -20.61 -28.27
CA LEU A 13 18.61 -20.44 -29.59
C LEU A 13 20.08 -20.80 -29.61
N PHE A 14 20.86 -20.33 -28.63
CA PHE A 14 22.28 -20.69 -28.50
C PHE A 14 22.47 -22.19 -28.33
N LEU A 15 21.66 -22.85 -27.50
CA LEU A 15 21.71 -24.30 -27.30
C LEU A 15 21.40 -25.05 -28.62
N VAL A 16 20.38 -24.61 -29.37
CA VAL A 16 20.04 -25.23 -30.68
C VAL A 16 21.20 -25.12 -31.65
N VAL A 17 21.83 -23.95 -31.77
CA VAL A 17 22.99 -23.76 -32.66
C VAL A 17 24.17 -24.63 -32.22
N ALA A 18 24.51 -24.62 -30.94
CA ALA A 18 25.62 -25.39 -30.38
C ALA A 18 25.41 -26.92 -30.57
N PHE A 19 24.20 -27.40 -30.29
CA PHE A 19 23.86 -28.81 -30.39
C PHE A 19 23.78 -29.28 -31.85
N THR A 20 23.24 -28.45 -32.75
CA THR A 20 23.23 -28.77 -34.19
C THR A 20 24.66 -28.88 -34.74
N GLY A 21 25.54 -27.93 -34.36
CA GLY A 21 26.95 -27.99 -34.74
C GLY A 21 27.66 -29.24 -34.19
N SER A 22 27.46 -29.55 -32.90
CA SER A 22 28.01 -30.74 -32.25
C SER A 22 27.53 -32.05 -32.91
N PHE A 23 26.23 -32.11 -33.23
CA PHE A 23 25.64 -33.26 -33.90
C PHE A 23 26.22 -33.48 -35.30
N MET A 24 26.38 -32.40 -36.10
CA MET A 24 26.99 -32.49 -37.43
C MET A 24 28.43 -32.99 -37.38
N VAL A 25 29.23 -32.43 -36.47
CA VAL A 25 30.62 -32.86 -36.28
C VAL A 25 30.70 -34.33 -35.85
N SER A 26 29.87 -34.76 -34.92
CA SER A 26 29.80 -36.14 -34.45
C SER A 26 29.39 -37.10 -35.55
N LEU A 27 28.39 -36.72 -36.37
CA LEU A 27 27.92 -37.53 -37.49
C LEU A 27 29.01 -37.71 -38.56
N GLU A 28 29.71 -36.63 -38.94
CA GLU A 28 30.80 -36.68 -39.95
C GLU A 28 32.02 -37.48 -39.44
N SER A 29 32.37 -37.32 -38.16
CA SER A 29 33.43 -38.12 -37.53
C SER A 29 33.10 -39.63 -37.56
N SER A 30 31.84 -39.96 -37.18
CA SER A 30 31.38 -41.36 -37.21
C SER A 30 31.31 -41.89 -38.62
N ARG A 31 30.89 -41.09 -39.62
CA ARG A 31 30.87 -41.45 -41.03
C ARG A 31 32.28 -41.81 -41.51
N THR A 32 33.27 -40.95 -41.26
CA THR A 32 34.68 -41.18 -41.65
C THR A 32 35.22 -42.44 -40.96
N GLN A 33 34.90 -42.66 -39.70
CA GLN A 33 35.33 -43.85 -38.97
C GLN A 33 34.76 -45.14 -39.58
N TYR A 34 33.49 -45.20 -39.92
CA TYR A 34 32.84 -46.37 -40.49
C TYR A 34 33.30 -46.61 -41.93
N VAL A 35 33.58 -45.59 -42.76
CA VAL A 35 34.14 -45.74 -44.08
C VAL A 35 35.52 -46.37 -43.99
N ASN A 36 36.38 -45.89 -43.09
CA ASN A 36 37.71 -46.47 -42.88
C ASN A 36 37.65 -47.91 -42.39
N GLN A 37 36.70 -48.24 -41.54
CA GLN A 37 36.47 -49.62 -41.08
C GLN A 37 35.99 -50.53 -42.19
N LEU A 38 35.07 -50.10 -43.07
CA LEU A 38 34.63 -50.88 -44.24
C LEU A 38 35.80 -51.18 -45.18
N ARG A 39 36.68 -50.18 -45.44
CA ARG A 39 37.86 -50.34 -46.28
C ARG A 39 38.85 -51.35 -45.67
N SER A 40 39.09 -51.24 -44.35
CA SER A 40 39.98 -52.19 -43.67
C SER A 40 39.44 -53.63 -43.74
N HIS A 41 38.12 -53.80 -43.44
CA HIS A 41 37.50 -55.12 -43.50
C HIS A 41 37.54 -55.73 -44.95
N ALA A 42 37.31 -54.91 -45.98
CA ALA A 42 37.42 -55.37 -47.38
C ALA A 42 38.85 -55.76 -47.72
N GLN A 43 39.86 -54.99 -47.30
CA GLN A 43 41.28 -55.28 -47.52
C GLN A 43 41.71 -56.53 -46.74
N ASP A 44 41.33 -56.70 -45.49
CA ASP A 44 41.64 -57.88 -44.68
C ASP A 44 41.05 -59.14 -45.32
N ALA A 45 39.79 -59.06 -45.77
CA ALA A 45 39.14 -60.17 -46.47
C ALA A 45 39.78 -60.49 -47.80
N ALA A 46 40.15 -59.49 -48.63
CA ALA A 46 40.86 -59.68 -49.87
C ALA A 46 42.21 -60.39 -49.65
N THR A 47 42.95 -59.94 -48.62
CA THR A 47 44.23 -60.53 -48.25
C THR A 47 44.10 -61.96 -47.76
N ALA A 48 43.14 -62.23 -46.87
CA ALA A 48 42.84 -63.54 -46.32
C ALA A 48 42.41 -64.51 -47.43
N LEU A 49 41.53 -64.03 -48.33
CA LEU A 49 41.08 -64.84 -49.49
C LEU A 49 42.22 -65.11 -50.47
N ALA A 50 43.05 -64.10 -50.78
CA ALA A 50 44.20 -64.25 -51.65
C ALA A 50 45.19 -65.31 -51.12
N LEU A 51 45.47 -65.28 -49.80
CA LEU A 51 46.30 -66.29 -49.13
C LEU A 51 45.67 -67.69 -49.20
N SER A 52 44.36 -67.82 -49.04
CA SER A 52 43.65 -69.10 -49.10
C SER A 52 43.54 -69.67 -50.52
N LEU A 53 43.50 -68.81 -51.52
CA LEU A 53 43.46 -69.18 -52.93
C LEU A 53 44.87 -69.55 -53.50
N THR A 54 45.94 -69.05 -52.89
CA THR A 54 47.33 -69.29 -53.38
C THR A 54 47.62 -70.76 -53.63
N PRO A 55 47.32 -71.75 -52.77
CA PRO A 55 47.57 -73.15 -53.01
C PRO A 55 46.59 -73.80 -54.00
N ASN A 56 45.42 -73.20 -54.27
CA ASN A 56 44.32 -73.81 -55.00
C ASN A 56 43.90 -73.05 -56.27
N ILE A 57 44.69 -72.10 -56.76
CA ILE A 57 44.30 -71.18 -57.84
C ILE A 57 44.07 -71.88 -59.18
N ASP A 58 44.60 -73.06 -59.33
CA ASP A 58 44.49 -73.89 -60.56
C ASP A 58 43.23 -74.77 -60.55
N ASP A 59 42.49 -74.83 -59.41
CA ASP A 59 41.25 -75.59 -59.30
C ASP A 59 40.03 -74.61 -59.22
N PRO A 60 39.32 -74.40 -60.33
CA PRO A 60 38.21 -73.48 -60.40
C PRO A 60 37.08 -73.83 -59.41
N ALA A 61 36.86 -75.13 -59.10
CA ALA A 61 35.80 -75.56 -58.18
C ALA A 61 36.18 -75.18 -56.74
N MET A 62 37.44 -75.29 -56.37
CA MET A 62 37.94 -74.91 -55.05
C MET A 62 37.97 -73.39 -54.92
N VAL A 63 38.32 -72.63 -55.96
CA VAL A 63 38.26 -71.17 -55.98
C VAL A 63 36.80 -70.69 -55.74
N GLU A 64 35.84 -71.29 -56.45
CA GLU A 64 34.44 -70.99 -56.32
C GLU A 64 33.92 -71.29 -54.89
N LEU A 65 34.33 -72.44 -54.31
CA LEU A 65 33.93 -72.80 -52.93
C LEU A 65 34.48 -71.83 -51.91
N LEU A 66 35.76 -71.48 -51.99
CA LEU A 66 36.39 -70.54 -51.06
C LEU A 66 35.79 -69.12 -51.14
N VAL A 67 35.58 -68.63 -52.40
CA VAL A 67 34.88 -67.33 -52.59
C VAL A 67 33.47 -67.34 -52.02
N SER A 68 32.69 -68.42 -52.29
CA SER A 68 31.33 -68.55 -51.79
C SER A 68 31.30 -68.62 -50.28
N SER A 69 32.23 -69.35 -49.64
CA SER A 69 32.30 -69.43 -48.15
C SER A 69 32.49 -68.09 -47.45
N ILE A 70 33.34 -67.23 -48.02
CA ILE A 70 33.56 -65.89 -47.49
C ILE A 70 32.37 -64.96 -47.83
N PHE A 71 31.84 -65.09 -49.09
CA PHE A 71 30.73 -64.30 -49.56
C PHE A 71 29.46 -64.58 -48.76
N ASP A 72 29.19 -65.85 -48.41
CA ASP A 72 27.99 -66.27 -47.62
C ASP A 72 27.99 -65.73 -46.19
N SER A 73 29.10 -65.15 -45.72
CA SER A 73 29.10 -64.38 -44.44
C SER A 73 28.17 -63.17 -44.47
N GLY A 74 27.73 -62.68 -45.66
CA GLY A 74 26.82 -61.61 -45.87
C GLY A 74 27.39 -60.17 -45.68
N TYR A 75 28.69 -60.05 -45.36
CA TYR A 75 29.32 -58.73 -45.11
C TYR A 75 29.80 -58.02 -46.39
N TYR A 76 29.85 -58.75 -47.54
CA TYR A 76 30.41 -58.26 -48.77
C TYR A 76 29.38 -58.07 -49.87
N ALA A 77 29.45 -56.94 -50.57
CA ALA A 77 28.59 -56.62 -51.72
C ALA A 77 29.00 -57.39 -52.99
N SER A 78 30.28 -57.52 -53.18
CA SER A 78 30.81 -58.37 -54.29
C SER A 78 32.18 -58.86 -53.91
N ILE A 79 32.49 -60.09 -54.44
CA ILE A 79 33.82 -60.65 -54.44
C ILE A 79 34.10 -61.11 -55.87
N ARG A 80 35.20 -60.61 -56.42
CA ARG A 80 35.65 -60.94 -57.81
C ARG A 80 37.08 -61.44 -57.77
N VAL A 81 37.33 -62.52 -58.47
CA VAL A 81 38.67 -63.02 -58.70
C VAL A 81 38.95 -62.88 -60.20
N VAL A 82 39.97 -62.11 -60.55
CA VAL A 82 40.33 -61.79 -61.94
C VAL A 82 41.72 -62.37 -62.26
N ASP A 83 41.88 -63.12 -63.39
CA ASP A 83 43.15 -63.60 -63.91
C ASP A 83 43.96 -62.43 -64.46
N LEU A 84 45.18 -62.22 -63.98
CA LEU A 84 46.03 -61.10 -64.36
C LEU A 84 46.65 -61.21 -65.76
N LYS A 85 46.65 -62.42 -66.39
CA LYS A 85 47.21 -62.64 -67.76
C LYS A 85 46.17 -62.46 -68.86
N THR A 86 44.90 -62.84 -68.55
CA THR A 86 43.80 -62.79 -69.51
C THR A 86 42.79 -61.67 -69.26
N ASP A 87 42.94 -61.04 -68.14
CA ASP A 87 41.97 -60.02 -67.58
C ASP A 87 40.50 -60.55 -67.54
N GLN A 88 40.35 -61.89 -67.52
CA GLN A 88 39.03 -62.55 -67.44
C GLN A 88 38.68 -62.83 -65.98
N THR A 89 37.39 -62.63 -65.66
CA THR A 89 36.86 -62.96 -64.33
C THR A 89 36.74 -64.46 -64.15
N ILE A 90 37.49 -65.04 -63.21
CA ILE A 90 37.44 -66.45 -62.86
C ILE A 90 36.16 -66.79 -62.10
N VAL A 91 35.85 -65.99 -61.05
CA VAL A 91 34.69 -66.15 -60.24
C VAL A 91 34.20 -64.75 -59.82
N GLU A 92 32.91 -64.53 -59.91
CA GLU A 92 32.24 -63.31 -59.40
C GLU A 92 30.99 -63.71 -58.59
N ARG A 93 30.87 -63.13 -57.39
CA ARG A 93 29.69 -63.24 -56.54
C ARG A 93 29.20 -61.84 -56.21
N ASN A 94 27.92 -61.55 -56.53
CA ASN A 94 27.27 -60.29 -56.25
C ASN A 94 26.10 -60.52 -55.30
N GLY A 95 26.04 -59.73 -54.20
CA GLY A 95 25.03 -59.84 -53.19
C GLY A 95 23.80 -59.00 -53.52
N ILE A 96 22.65 -59.47 -53.03
CA ILE A 96 21.42 -58.67 -53.02
C ILE A 96 21.56 -57.66 -51.92
N PRO A 97 21.10 -56.37 -52.08
CA PRO A 97 21.15 -55.38 -51.03
C PRO A 97 20.46 -55.85 -49.74
N ALA A 98 21.16 -55.84 -48.61
CA ALA A 98 20.60 -56.25 -47.34
C ALA A 98 19.44 -55.24 -46.94
N VAL A 99 18.26 -55.77 -46.64
CA VAL A 99 17.13 -54.97 -46.15
C VAL A 99 17.47 -54.48 -44.74
N THR A 100 17.57 -53.19 -44.58
CA THR A 100 17.83 -52.56 -43.27
C THR A 100 16.67 -51.68 -42.85
N ASN A 101 16.40 -51.56 -41.53
CA ASN A 101 15.38 -50.68 -40.95
C ASN A 101 15.84 -49.20 -40.90
N VAL A 102 16.60 -48.75 -41.88
CA VAL A 102 17.08 -47.36 -41.96
C VAL A 102 16.23 -46.59 -42.95
N PRO A 103 15.75 -45.39 -42.62
CA PRO A 103 14.93 -44.57 -43.52
C PRO A 103 15.70 -44.20 -44.81
N ASP A 104 15.06 -44.30 -45.97
CA ASP A 104 15.64 -44.03 -47.29
C ASP A 104 16.23 -42.62 -47.41
N TRP A 105 15.63 -41.62 -46.73
CA TRP A 105 16.18 -40.27 -46.73
C TRP A 105 17.56 -40.20 -46.07
N PHE A 106 17.80 -41.00 -45.01
CA PHE A 106 19.08 -41.01 -44.30
C PHE A 106 20.15 -41.72 -45.18
N VAL A 107 19.79 -42.83 -45.83
CA VAL A 107 20.68 -43.52 -46.78
C VAL A 107 21.13 -42.57 -47.88
N LYS A 108 20.18 -41.79 -48.47
CA LYS A 108 20.51 -40.82 -49.52
C LYS A 108 21.34 -39.63 -48.98
N LEU A 109 21.07 -39.16 -47.73
CA LEU A 109 21.80 -38.05 -47.13
C LEU A 109 23.27 -38.43 -46.86
N ILE A 110 23.53 -39.66 -46.36
CA ILE A 110 24.85 -40.09 -45.96
C ILE A 110 25.70 -40.49 -47.22
N GLY A 111 25.07 -41.10 -48.23
CA GLY A 111 25.70 -41.42 -49.54
C GLY A 111 27.00 -42.18 -49.40
N LEU A 112 27.02 -43.30 -48.63
CA LEU A 112 28.21 -44.11 -48.47
C LEU A 112 28.46 -44.93 -49.75
N GLU A 113 29.64 -44.73 -50.38
CA GLU A 113 30.11 -45.56 -51.47
C GLU A 113 30.63 -46.88 -50.93
N PRO A 114 30.45 -47.98 -51.72
CA PRO A 114 31.04 -49.25 -51.36
C PRO A 114 32.58 -49.16 -51.29
N ALA A 115 33.16 -49.62 -50.20
CA ALA A 115 34.59 -49.57 -49.98
C ALA A 115 35.22 -50.94 -50.40
N GLY A 116 36.12 -50.88 -51.28
CA GLY A 116 36.82 -52.07 -51.77
C GLY A 116 38.23 -52.24 -51.23
N GLY A 117 38.69 -53.48 -51.21
CA GLY A 117 40.09 -53.87 -50.98
C GLY A 117 40.52 -54.90 -52.04
N ASP A 118 41.74 -54.87 -52.41
CA ASP A 118 42.29 -55.84 -53.40
C ASP A 118 43.56 -56.50 -52.89
N ALA A 119 43.78 -57.75 -53.29
CA ALA A 119 44.98 -58.49 -52.96
C ALA A 119 45.40 -59.40 -54.13
N LEU A 120 46.71 -59.64 -54.29
CA LEU A 120 47.24 -60.43 -55.35
C LEU A 120 47.45 -61.89 -54.91
N VAL A 121 47.02 -62.83 -55.75
CA VAL A 121 47.21 -64.25 -55.55
C VAL A 121 48.46 -64.67 -56.31
N SER A 122 49.44 -65.29 -55.62
CA SER A 122 50.70 -65.69 -56.20
C SER A 122 50.70 -67.18 -56.60
N ARG A 123 51.19 -67.49 -57.78
CA ARG A 123 51.50 -68.85 -58.21
C ARG A 123 53.01 -69.02 -58.25
N GLY A 124 53.63 -69.52 -57.18
CA GLY A 124 55.07 -69.52 -57.03
C GLY A 124 55.67 -68.11 -57.08
N TRP A 125 56.41 -67.74 -58.16
CA TRP A 125 57.02 -66.41 -58.32
C TRP A 125 56.22 -65.47 -59.21
N GLU A 126 55.12 -65.91 -59.78
CA GLU A 126 54.24 -65.10 -60.64
C GLU A 126 52.95 -64.69 -59.90
N GLN A 127 52.49 -63.49 -60.17
CA GLN A 127 51.17 -63.05 -59.77
C GLN A 127 50.11 -63.61 -60.71
N ALA A 128 49.24 -64.50 -60.24
CA ALA A 128 48.32 -65.25 -61.08
C ALA A 128 46.92 -64.55 -61.16
N ALA A 129 46.42 -64.03 -60.07
CA ALA A 129 45.11 -63.45 -60.06
C ALA A 129 45.06 -62.27 -59.07
N ARG A 130 44.05 -61.42 -59.20
CA ARG A 130 43.70 -60.38 -58.26
C ARG A 130 42.31 -60.71 -57.62
N VAL A 131 42.26 -60.66 -56.35
CA VAL A 131 41.00 -60.74 -55.58
C VAL A 131 40.53 -59.32 -55.25
N GLU A 132 39.38 -59.00 -55.69
CA GLU A 132 38.70 -57.71 -55.35
C GLU A 132 37.52 -58.01 -54.45
N VAL A 133 37.49 -57.42 -53.26
CA VAL A 133 36.42 -57.57 -52.27
C VAL A 133 35.79 -56.19 -51.98
N VAL A 134 34.51 -56.10 -52.14
CA VAL A 134 33.76 -54.86 -51.85
C VAL A 134 32.83 -55.10 -50.66
N SER A 135 33.02 -54.33 -49.61
CA SER A 135 32.15 -54.38 -48.40
C SER A 135 30.78 -53.80 -48.65
N HIS A 136 29.78 -54.40 -48.04
CA HIS A 136 28.38 -53.91 -48.15
C HIS A 136 28.15 -52.64 -47.28
N PRO A 137 27.85 -51.46 -47.89
CA PRO A 137 27.75 -50.19 -47.11
C PRO A 137 26.59 -50.15 -46.15
N MET A 138 25.56 -50.98 -46.36
CA MET A 138 24.30 -50.91 -45.53
C MET A 138 24.53 -51.25 -44.07
N PHE A 139 25.52 -52.08 -43.69
CA PHE A 139 25.87 -52.33 -42.29
C PHE A 139 26.42 -51.06 -41.60
N ALA A 140 27.25 -50.30 -42.30
CA ALA A 140 27.82 -49.08 -41.84
C ALA A 140 26.69 -48.00 -41.67
N VAL A 141 25.79 -47.91 -42.66
CA VAL A 141 24.66 -47.02 -42.63
C VAL A 141 23.74 -47.35 -41.47
N ALA A 142 23.47 -48.65 -41.20
CA ALA A 142 22.66 -49.07 -40.05
C ALA A 142 23.29 -48.68 -38.69
N LYS A 143 24.58 -48.85 -38.54
CA LYS A 143 25.37 -48.44 -37.35
C LYS A 143 25.42 -46.93 -37.21
N LEU A 144 25.59 -46.19 -38.32
CA LEU A 144 25.51 -44.72 -38.30
C LEU A 144 24.15 -44.24 -37.86
N TRP A 145 23.07 -44.86 -38.33
CA TRP A 145 21.70 -44.52 -37.90
C TRP A 145 21.51 -44.71 -36.42
N GLN A 146 21.93 -45.83 -35.84
CA GLN A 146 21.86 -46.08 -34.39
C GLN A 146 22.68 -45.07 -33.60
N SER A 147 23.89 -44.73 -34.06
CA SER A 147 24.77 -43.74 -33.44
C SER A 147 24.13 -42.33 -33.49
N ALA A 148 23.54 -41.97 -34.65
CA ALA A 148 22.84 -40.69 -34.83
C ALA A 148 21.64 -40.57 -33.93
N LEU A 149 20.79 -41.60 -33.81
CA LEU A 149 19.65 -41.61 -32.90
C LEU A 149 20.08 -41.53 -31.44
N GLY A 150 21.12 -42.26 -31.04
CA GLY A 150 21.67 -42.22 -29.69
C GLY A 150 22.22 -40.82 -29.33
N SER A 151 22.99 -40.23 -30.25
CA SER A 151 23.55 -38.88 -30.10
C SER A 151 22.46 -37.82 -30.03
N LEU A 152 21.45 -37.91 -30.90
CA LEU A 152 20.30 -36.99 -30.89
C LEU A 152 19.50 -37.10 -29.59
N GLY A 153 19.22 -38.32 -29.15
CA GLY A 153 18.52 -38.57 -27.88
C GLY A 153 19.24 -37.95 -26.67
N TRP A 154 20.56 -38.16 -26.61
CA TRP A 154 21.39 -37.61 -25.54
C TRP A 154 21.43 -36.07 -25.57
N LEU A 155 21.56 -35.47 -26.75
CA LEU A 155 21.54 -34.01 -26.92
C LEU A 155 20.19 -33.41 -26.54
N LEU A 156 19.08 -34.07 -26.85
CA LEU A 156 17.74 -33.62 -26.42
C LEU A 156 17.58 -33.65 -24.89
N ILE A 157 18.06 -34.69 -24.22
CA ILE A 157 18.03 -34.78 -22.76
C ILE A 157 18.89 -33.67 -22.15
N CYS A 158 20.12 -33.50 -22.62
CA CYS A 158 21.00 -32.42 -22.14
C CYS A 158 20.40 -31.04 -22.40
N GLY A 159 19.78 -30.84 -23.57
CA GLY A 159 19.07 -29.61 -23.91
C GLY A 159 17.91 -29.29 -22.98
N ALA A 160 17.06 -30.29 -22.68
CA ALA A 160 15.95 -30.14 -21.77
C ALA A 160 16.41 -29.81 -20.34
N ILE A 161 17.41 -30.52 -19.83
CA ILE A 161 18.01 -30.25 -18.52
C ILE A 161 18.58 -28.83 -18.45
N SER A 162 19.35 -28.43 -19.47
CA SER A 162 19.97 -27.09 -19.55
C SER A 162 18.92 -25.98 -19.62
N ALA A 163 17.85 -26.18 -20.40
CA ALA A 163 16.75 -25.22 -20.50
C ALA A 163 15.98 -25.06 -19.17
N VAL A 164 15.67 -26.17 -18.50
CA VAL A 164 14.99 -26.15 -17.19
C VAL A 164 15.89 -25.48 -16.14
N LEU A 165 17.16 -25.86 -16.06
CA LEU A 165 18.10 -25.27 -15.10
C LEU A 165 18.29 -23.76 -15.36
N GLY A 166 18.44 -23.38 -16.64
CA GLY A 166 18.54 -21.98 -17.06
C GLY A 166 17.29 -21.17 -16.68
N ALA A 167 16.10 -21.73 -16.90
CA ALA A 167 14.85 -21.09 -16.53
C ALA A 167 14.72 -20.90 -15.01
N LEU A 168 15.10 -21.90 -14.20
CA LEU A 168 15.06 -21.82 -12.73
C LEU A 168 16.05 -20.77 -12.19
N LEU A 169 17.29 -20.78 -12.71
CA LEU A 169 18.31 -19.80 -12.32
C LEU A 169 17.89 -18.37 -12.70
N LEU A 170 17.37 -18.18 -13.91
CA LEU A 170 16.94 -16.88 -14.41
C LEU A 170 15.76 -16.33 -13.60
N ARG A 171 14.76 -17.17 -13.27
CA ARG A 171 13.65 -16.79 -12.38
C ARG A 171 14.14 -16.33 -11.00
N ARG A 172 15.08 -17.07 -10.43
CA ARG A 172 15.63 -16.74 -9.10
C ARG A 172 16.40 -15.41 -9.13
N GLN A 173 17.17 -15.15 -10.18
CA GLN A 173 17.96 -13.93 -10.31
C GLN A 173 17.13 -12.69 -10.65
N LEU A 174 16.00 -12.82 -11.37
CA LEU A 174 15.13 -11.70 -11.74
C LEU A 174 14.06 -11.38 -10.70
N LYS A 175 13.83 -12.25 -9.71
CA LYS A 175 12.85 -12.01 -8.63
C LYS A 175 13.03 -10.66 -7.89
N PRO A 176 14.25 -10.16 -7.60
CA PRO A 176 14.45 -8.84 -6.98
C PRO A 176 13.94 -7.67 -7.83
N LEU A 177 13.94 -7.78 -9.17
CA LEU A 177 13.40 -6.74 -10.05
C LEU A 177 11.88 -6.57 -9.88
N ASP A 178 11.14 -7.68 -9.71
CA ASP A 178 9.71 -7.61 -9.41
C ASP A 178 9.43 -6.90 -8.07
N TYR A 179 10.29 -7.12 -7.08
CA TYR A 179 10.21 -6.40 -5.81
C TYR A 179 10.49 -4.90 -5.97
N MET A 180 11.47 -4.52 -6.79
CA MET A 180 11.78 -3.11 -7.07
C MET A 180 10.61 -2.41 -7.77
N VAL A 181 9.97 -3.07 -8.73
CA VAL A 181 8.76 -2.57 -9.38
C VAL A 181 7.63 -2.38 -8.35
N LYS A 182 7.41 -3.38 -7.48
CA LYS A 182 6.44 -3.27 -6.40
C LYS A 182 6.78 -2.15 -5.42
N GLN A 183 8.05 -1.98 -5.05
CA GLN A 183 8.52 -0.88 -4.20
C GLN A 183 8.30 0.48 -4.88
N SER A 184 8.60 0.61 -6.16
CA SER A 184 8.33 1.83 -6.93
C SER A 184 6.83 2.15 -6.97
N HIS A 185 5.99 1.14 -7.22
CA HIS A 185 4.53 1.31 -7.14
C HIS A 185 4.03 1.58 -5.71
N ALA A 186 4.67 0.99 -4.69
CA ALA A 186 4.37 1.28 -3.30
C ALA A 186 4.72 2.73 -2.95
N ILE A 187 5.87 3.24 -3.39
CA ILE A 187 6.24 4.65 -3.26
C ILE A 187 5.21 5.55 -3.95
N ALA A 188 4.80 5.22 -5.18
CA ALA A 188 3.75 5.92 -5.89
C ALA A 188 2.38 5.85 -5.18
N ARG A 189 2.14 4.81 -4.37
CA ARG A 189 0.97 4.66 -3.49
C ARG A 189 1.21 5.18 -2.07
N ARG A 190 2.32 5.91 -1.84
CA ARG A 190 2.67 6.49 -0.52
C ARG A 190 3.03 5.46 0.55
N GLU A 191 3.40 4.25 0.15
CA GLU A 191 3.87 3.19 1.04
C GLU A 191 5.41 3.14 0.99
N PHE A 192 6.08 3.65 2.01
CA PHE A 192 7.56 3.66 2.10
C PHE A 192 8.07 2.30 2.60
N LEU A 193 8.05 1.31 1.71
CA LEU A 193 8.53 -0.04 2.01
C LEU A 193 10.03 -0.12 1.70
N SER A 194 10.85 -0.43 2.69
CA SER A 194 12.24 -0.84 2.49
C SER A 194 12.33 -2.36 2.35
N LEU A 195 13.19 -2.84 1.44
CA LEU A 195 13.44 -4.26 1.26
C LEU A 195 14.40 -4.76 2.35
N PRO A 196 13.97 -5.69 3.22
CA PRO A 196 14.81 -6.19 4.32
C PRO A 196 15.90 -7.13 3.82
N GLU A 197 15.68 -7.85 2.72
CA GLU A 197 16.63 -8.81 2.17
C GLU A 197 17.33 -8.26 0.92
N LEU A 198 18.65 -8.14 0.98
CA LEU A 198 19.47 -7.70 -0.14
C LEU A 198 19.76 -8.87 -1.10
N PRO A 199 19.66 -8.66 -2.43
CA PRO A 199 20.05 -9.66 -3.42
C PRO A 199 21.50 -10.10 -3.26
N ARG A 200 21.81 -11.35 -3.67
CA ARG A 200 23.19 -11.88 -3.65
C ARG A 200 24.03 -11.37 -4.81
N THR A 201 23.40 -10.98 -5.92
CA THR A 201 24.08 -10.41 -7.10
C THR A 201 24.54 -8.99 -6.81
N PRO A 202 25.84 -8.64 -6.99
CA PRO A 202 26.39 -7.34 -6.60
C PRO A 202 25.70 -6.16 -7.29
N GLU A 203 25.34 -6.29 -8.56
CA GLU A 203 24.68 -5.25 -9.37
C GLU A 203 23.28 -4.93 -8.83
N LEU A 204 22.48 -5.97 -8.59
CA LEU A 204 21.12 -5.82 -8.04
C LEU A 204 21.17 -5.34 -6.59
N ARG A 205 22.16 -5.77 -5.81
CA ARG A 205 22.36 -5.29 -4.43
C ARG A 205 22.58 -3.79 -4.40
N ARG A 206 23.45 -3.25 -5.27
CA ARG A 206 23.72 -1.79 -5.33
C ARG A 206 22.45 -1.01 -5.67
N VAL A 207 21.65 -1.48 -6.60
CA VAL A 207 20.40 -0.80 -6.98
C VAL A 207 19.38 -0.85 -5.85
N VAL A 208 19.18 -2.00 -5.20
CA VAL A 208 18.27 -2.13 -4.04
C VAL A 208 18.75 -1.26 -2.88
N GLN A 209 20.06 -1.22 -2.60
CA GLN A 209 20.61 -0.34 -1.57
C GLN A 209 20.36 1.14 -1.88
N ALA A 210 20.58 1.57 -3.13
CA ALA A 210 20.32 2.95 -3.55
C ALA A 210 18.82 3.30 -3.41
N MET A 211 17.91 2.39 -3.78
CA MET A 211 16.48 2.58 -3.59
C MET A 211 16.09 2.66 -2.11
N ASN A 212 16.61 1.76 -1.26
CA ASN A 212 16.36 1.81 0.17
C ASN A 212 16.88 3.13 0.79
N GLN A 213 18.08 3.58 0.39
CA GLN A 213 18.62 4.87 0.83
C GLN A 213 17.74 6.05 0.38
N MET A 214 17.21 6.01 -0.83
CA MET A 214 16.28 7.03 -1.33
C MET A 214 14.99 7.06 -0.50
N VAL A 215 14.42 5.88 -0.19
CA VAL A 215 13.22 5.75 0.67
C VAL A 215 13.49 6.32 2.06
N GLU A 216 14.62 5.96 2.69
CA GLU A 216 14.96 6.47 4.02
C GLU A 216 15.24 7.99 4.00
N LYS A 217 15.86 8.53 2.95
CA LYS A 217 16.02 9.98 2.80
C LYS A 217 14.69 10.70 2.66
N LEU A 218 13.78 10.16 1.83
CA LEU A 218 12.44 10.73 1.69
C LEU A 218 11.70 10.73 3.03
N LYS A 219 11.74 9.62 3.76
CA LYS A 219 11.14 9.50 5.08
C LYS A 219 11.72 10.51 6.08
N ALA A 220 13.04 10.68 6.10
CA ALA A 220 13.70 11.66 6.97
C ALA A 220 13.30 13.10 6.62
N LEU A 221 13.25 13.46 5.34
CA LEU A 221 12.79 14.78 4.89
C LEU A 221 11.35 15.06 5.31
N PHE A 222 10.45 14.06 5.21
CA PHE A 222 9.07 14.20 5.67
C PHE A 222 8.99 14.41 7.18
N GLN A 223 9.78 13.67 7.92
CA GLN A 223 9.81 13.79 9.39
C GLN A 223 10.33 15.18 9.81
N GLU A 224 11.42 15.64 9.21
CA GLU A 224 11.95 17.00 9.45
C GLU A 224 10.92 18.09 9.12
N GLN A 225 10.21 17.96 7.98
CA GLN A 225 9.18 18.92 7.60
C GLN A 225 7.99 18.90 8.57
N ALA A 226 7.59 17.71 9.04
CA ALA A 226 6.53 17.56 10.03
C ALA A 226 6.93 18.21 11.38
N GLU A 227 8.13 17.96 11.86
CA GLU A 227 8.65 18.54 13.10
C GLU A 227 8.72 20.07 13.01
N ARG A 228 9.18 20.61 11.88
CA ARG A 228 9.23 22.06 11.66
C ARG A 228 7.84 22.70 11.69
N SER A 229 6.86 22.06 11.08
CA SER A 229 5.50 22.56 11.05
C SER A 229 4.81 22.45 12.41
N GLU A 230 5.05 21.37 13.17
CA GLU A 230 4.56 21.25 14.53
C GLU A 230 5.17 22.31 15.45
N LYS A 231 6.45 22.63 15.27
CA LYS A 231 7.08 23.73 15.99
C LYS A 231 6.40 25.07 15.70
N LEU A 232 6.14 25.38 14.43
CA LEU A 232 5.42 26.61 14.04
C LEU A 232 4.00 26.64 14.64
N ARG A 233 3.32 25.49 14.67
CA ARG A 233 2.00 25.36 15.29
C ARG A 233 2.07 25.61 16.79
N ALA A 234 3.04 24.98 17.48
CA ALA A 234 3.22 25.16 18.92
C ALA A 234 3.51 26.63 19.27
N GLU A 235 4.41 27.30 18.51
CA GLU A 235 4.71 28.72 18.67
C GLU A 235 3.47 29.61 18.48
N SER A 236 2.57 29.26 17.55
CA SER A 236 1.37 30.05 17.23
C SER A 236 0.18 29.80 18.16
N TYR A 237 0.01 28.56 18.64
CA TYR A 237 -1.24 28.12 19.30
C TYR A 237 -1.07 27.51 20.69
N GLN A 238 0.16 27.36 21.19
CA GLN A 238 0.44 26.89 22.54
C GLN A 238 1.06 27.97 23.43
N ASP A 239 0.86 27.85 24.73
CA ASP A 239 1.53 28.67 25.74
C ASP A 239 2.92 28.07 26.06
N ASN A 240 3.95 28.86 25.89
CA ASN A 240 5.34 28.40 26.04
C ASN A 240 5.71 27.90 27.45
N LEU A 241 4.99 28.35 28.49
CA LEU A 241 5.28 27.94 29.85
C LEU A 241 4.60 26.62 30.21
N THR A 242 3.31 26.48 29.88
CA THR A 242 2.48 25.35 30.34
C THR A 242 2.31 24.28 29.27
N GLY A 243 2.59 24.57 27.99
CA GLY A 243 2.30 23.68 26.87
C GLY A 243 0.80 23.56 26.54
N LEU A 244 -0.08 24.20 27.29
CA LEU A 244 -1.52 24.24 27.02
C LEU A 244 -1.80 25.08 25.77
N ALA A 245 -3.02 25.01 25.26
CA ALA A 245 -3.49 25.95 24.27
C ALA A 245 -3.33 27.40 24.76
N ASN A 246 -2.99 28.32 23.85
CA ASN A 246 -2.91 29.72 24.18
C ASN A 246 -4.25 30.45 23.94
N ARG A 247 -4.31 31.71 24.31
CA ARG A 247 -5.50 32.58 24.14
C ARG A 247 -6.02 32.57 22.70
N ARG A 248 -5.11 32.65 21.71
CA ARG A 248 -5.48 32.70 20.29
C ARG A 248 -6.22 31.44 19.84
N TYR A 249 -5.70 30.28 20.22
CA TYR A 249 -6.35 29.00 19.91
C TYR A 249 -7.71 28.86 20.60
N PHE A 250 -7.81 29.32 21.84
CA PHE A 250 -9.06 29.35 22.58
C PHE A 250 -10.15 30.21 21.91
N GLU A 251 -9.81 31.46 21.53
CA GLU A 251 -10.74 32.37 20.85
C GLU A 251 -11.20 31.79 19.51
N MET A 252 -10.30 31.16 18.77
CA MET A 252 -10.60 30.47 17.52
C MET A 252 -11.59 29.31 17.75
N GLN A 253 -11.35 28.46 18.74
CA GLN A 253 -12.21 27.32 19.06
C GLN A 253 -13.57 27.75 19.63
N LEU A 254 -13.63 28.72 20.52
CA LEU A 254 -14.89 29.27 21.04
C LEU A 254 -15.75 29.80 19.89
N ASN A 255 -15.17 30.63 19.01
CA ASN A 255 -15.87 31.16 17.85
C ASN A 255 -16.37 30.04 16.92
N ASN A 256 -15.56 29.00 16.68
CA ASN A 256 -15.96 27.85 15.90
C ASN A 256 -17.16 27.11 16.51
N ARG A 257 -17.17 26.91 17.83
CA ARG A 257 -18.24 26.19 18.54
C ARG A 257 -19.57 26.96 18.52
N VAL A 258 -19.56 28.26 18.74
CA VAL A 258 -20.83 29.05 18.78
C VAL A 258 -21.38 29.36 17.40
N SER A 259 -20.55 29.36 16.34
CA SER A 259 -20.97 29.76 14.97
C SER A 259 -21.28 28.58 14.03
N ASN A 260 -20.93 27.34 14.38
CA ASN A 260 -21.08 26.19 13.47
C ASN A 260 -22.25 25.29 13.87
N PRO A 261 -23.37 25.25 13.12
CA PRO A 261 -24.54 24.42 13.47
C PRO A 261 -24.26 22.92 13.42
N GLU A 262 -23.24 22.48 12.66
CA GLU A 262 -22.88 21.06 12.53
C GLU A 262 -22.00 20.56 13.69
N GLN A 263 -21.32 21.48 14.38
CA GLN A 263 -20.44 21.18 15.52
C GLN A 263 -20.91 21.81 16.82
N ALA A 264 -21.96 22.62 16.75
CA ALA A 264 -22.48 23.38 17.88
C ALA A 264 -23.15 22.46 18.90
N SER A 265 -22.36 22.00 19.84
CA SER A 265 -22.90 21.50 21.10
C SER A 265 -23.01 22.67 22.09
N SER A 266 -24.14 22.83 22.74
CA SER A 266 -24.21 23.63 23.97
C SER A 266 -23.21 23.07 24.98
N GLY A 267 -22.71 23.90 25.88
CA GLY A 267 -21.74 23.46 26.87
C GLY A 267 -21.43 24.57 27.86
N TYR A 268 -20.31 24.43 28.56
CA TYR A 268 -19.90 25.41 29.56
C TYR A 268 -18.48 25.92 29.29
N LEU A 269 -18.32 27.22 29.46
CA LEU A 269 -17.04 27.89 29.58
C LEU A 269 -16.72 28.04 31.07
N LEU A 270 -15.55 27.56 31.50
CA LEU A 270 -15.02 27.80 32.83
C LEU A 270 -13.84 28.76 32.69
N LEU A 271 -13.89 29.94 33.33
CA LEU A 271 -12.78 30.87 33.46
C LEU A 271 -12.18 30.73 34.85
N LEU A 272 -10.85 30.62 34.92
CA LEU A 272 -10.12 30.44 36.18
C LEU A 272 -9.08 31.55 36.33
N ARG A 273 -8.92 32.06 37.55
CA ARG A 273 -7.87 33.02 37.88
C ARG A 273 -7.15 32.61 39.14
N VAL A 274 -5.84 32.45 39.05
CA VAL A 274 -4.95 32.21 40.20
C VAL A 274 -4.96 33.45 41.11
N LYS A 275 -5.27 33.25 42.40
CA LYS A 275 -5.35 34.35 43.37
C LYS A 275 -3.98 34.91 43.71
N ASP A 276 -3.89 36.21 43.86
CA ASP A 276 -2.66 36.93 44.30
C ASP A 276 -1.36 36.50 43.57
N LEU A 277 -1.41 36.31 42.25
CA LEU A 277 -0.23 35.87 41.47
C LEU A 277 0.97 36.81 41.67
N ALA A 278 0.74 38.11 41.76
CA ALA A 278 1.81 39.09 41.98
C ALA A 278 2.49 38.90 43.36
N GLY A 279 1.69 38.72 44.42
CA GLY A 279 2.22 38.41 45.74
C GLY A 279 2.88 37.05 45.83
N LEU A 280 2.35 36.02 45.16
CA LEU A 280 2.99 34.70 45.02
C LEU A 280 4.37 34.84 44.37
N ASN A 281 4.48 35.60 43.30
CA ASN A 281 5.75 35.81 42.59
C ASN A 281 6.77 36.55 43.49
N GLN A 282 6.33 37.49 44.32
CA GLN A 282 7.19 38.17 45.26
C GLN A 282 7.68 37.27 46.42
N ARG A 283 6.80 36.39 46.93
CA ARG A 283 7.11 35.50 48.08
C ARG A 283 7.85 34.24 47.70
N LEU A 284 7.45 33.60 46.60
CA LEU A 284 7.98 32.31 46.14
C LEU A 284 9.08 32.46 45.08
N GLY A 285 9.16 33.60 44.41
CA GLY A 285 10.05 33.85 43.28
C GLY A 285 9.52 33.30 41.95
N GLY A 286 10.07 33.80 40.83
CA GLY A 286 9.58 33.52 39.48
C GLY A 286 9.54 32.05 39.12
N GLN A 287 10.61 31.30 39.46
CA GLN A 287 10.68 29.90 39.10
C GLN A 287 9.59 29.05 39.78
N ARG A 288 9.35 29.21 41.09
CA ARG A 288 8.29 28.48 41.81
C ARG A 288 6.90 28.87 41.36
N THR A 289 6.72 30.17 41.01
CA THR A 289 5.45 30.63 40.41
C THR A 289 5.20 30.00 39.05
N ASP A 290 6.23 29.84 38.22
CA ASP A 290 6.12 29.15 36.95
C ASP A 290 5.82 27.65 37.14
N GLU A 291 6.43 26.99 38.12
CA GLU A 291 6.13 25.59 38.51
C GLU A 291 4.68 25.46 39.01
N LEU A 292 4.18 26.40 39.78
CA LEU A 292 2.77 26.45 40.21
C LEU A 292 1.83 26.57 39.00
N LEU A 293 2.10 27.47 38.07
CA LEU A 293 1.27 27.63 36.88
C LEU A 293 1.23 26.38 36.00
N LYS A 294 2.36 25.67 35.88
CA LYS A 294 2.41 24.34 35.22
C LYS A 294 1.56 23.32 35.96
N ALA A 295 1.69 23.25 37.29
CA ALA A 295 0.91 22.33 38.11
C ALA A 295 -0.59 22.60 38.03
N VAL A 296 -1.01 23.88 37.98
CA VAL A 296 -2.40 24.26 37.72
C VAL A 296 -2.87 23.71 36.39
N GLY A 297 -2.11 23.94 35.31
CA GLY A 297 -2.44 23.43 33.98
C GLY A 297 -2.56 21.90 33.93
N GLU A 298 -1.67 21.18 34.60
CA GLU A 298 -1.70 19.71 34.72
C GLU A 298 -2.95 19.21 35.45
N GLN A 299 -3.34 19.89 36.58
CA GLN A 299 -4.56 19.53 37.30
C GLN A 299 -5.81 19.77 36.45
N LEU A 300 -5.90 20.93 35.76
CA LEU A 300 -6.98 21.20 34.84
C LEU A 300 -7.11 20.12 33.75
N SER A 301 -6.01 19.78 33.12
CA SER A 301 -5.97 18.75 32.08
C SER A 301 -6.38 17.37 32.59
N ARG A 302 -5.93 17.00 33.81
CA ARG A 302 -6.25 15.72 34.43
C ARG A 302 -7.73 15.59 34.79
N GLU A 303 -8.33 16.65 35.37
CA GLU A 303 -9.76 16.64 35.72
C GLU A 303 -10.64 16.65 34.47
N CYS A 304 -10.29 17.43 33.45
CA CYS A 304 -11.00 17.46 32.18
C CYS A 304 -10.93 16.12 31.43
N ALA A 305 -9.82 15.37 31.54
CA ALA A 305 -9.66 14.05 30.92
C ALA A 305 -10.61 12.97 31.48
N LYS A 306 -11.26 13.21 32.60
CA LYS A 306 -12.30 12.32 33.16
C LYS A 306 -13.63 12.37 32.38
N TYR A 307 -13.75 13.33 31.48
CA TYR A 307 -14.92 13.53 30.59
C TYR A 307 -14.46 13.40 29.12
N PRO A 308 -14.08 12.22 28.67
CA PRO A 308 -13.48 12.02 27.34
C PRO A 308 -14.45 12.32 26.18
N GLU A 309 -15.76 12.20 26.44
CA GLU A 309 -16.83 12.46 25.47
C GLU A 309 -17.02 13.95 25.15
N THR A 310 -16.49 14.86 25.98
CA THR A 310 -16.77 16.29 25.86
C THR A 310 -15.73 17.09 25.07
N GLN A 311 -14.66 16.48 24.58
CA GLN A 311 -13.60 17.16 23.83
C GLN A 311 -13.14 18.49 24.46
N ASN A 312 -12.87 18.47 25.78
CA ASN A 312 -12.54 19.65 26.56
C ASN A 312 -11.24 20.30 26.07
N LEU A 313 -11.24 21.62 25.93
CA LEU A 313 -10.05 22.41 25.61
C LEU A 313 -9.58 23.16 26.86
N VAL A 314 -8.41 22.83 27.37
CA VAL A 314 -7.74 23.52 28.47
C VAL A 314 -6.76 24.54 27.91
N THR A 315 -6.85 25.79 28.38
CA THR A 315 -6.12 26.93 27.82
C THR A 315 -5.54 27.80 28.90
N ARG A 316 -4.35 28.37 28.68
CA ARG A 316 -3.85 29.49 29.45
C ARG A 316 -4.03 30.79 28.66
N ILE A 317 -4.82 31.71 29.18
CA ILE A 317 -5.15 32.99 28.51
C ILE A 317 -3.97 33.98 28.64
N ARG A 318 -3.56 34.26 29.88
CA ARG A 318 -2.43 35.14 30.24
C ARG A 318 -2.12 35.05 31.71
N GLY A 319 -0.87 35.26 32.12
CA GLY A 319 -0.49 35.32 33.55
C GLY A 319 -1.00 34.10 34.31
N GLY A 320 -1.88 34.32 35.30
CA GLY A 320 -2.57 33.27 36.05
C GLY A 320 -4.01 33.01 35.62
N GLU A 321 -4.41 33.45 34.42
CA GLU A 321 -5.73 33.22 33.87
C GLU A 321 -5.75 31.98 32.95
N PHE A 322 -6.68 31.07 33.24
CA PHE A 322 -6.92 29.84 32.45
C PHE A 322 -8.37 29.78 31.99
N ALA A 323 -8.65 29.02 30.96
CA ALA A 323 -9.98 28.70 30.51
C ALA A 323 -10.13 27.22 30.20
N VAL A 324 -11.31 26.67 30.46
CA VAL A 324 -11.74 25.37 30.02
C VAL A 324 -12.99 25.55 29.16
N LEU A 325 -12.92 25.18 27.89
CA LEU A 325 -14.09 25.11 27.02
C LEU A 325 -14.55 23.65 26.99
N ALA A 326 -15.76 23.41 27.53
CA ALA A 326 -16.33 22.08 27.74
C ALA A 326 -17.64 21.92 26.96
N PRO A 327 -17.55 21.59 25.62
CA PRO A 327 -18.72 21.36 24.78
C PRO A 327 -19.41 20.04 25.17
N GLY A 328 -20.75 20.01 25.14
CA GLY A 328 -21.55 18.83 25.49
C GLY A 328 -21.70 18.57 26.98
N LEU A 329 -21.08 19.38 27.85
CA LEU A 329 -21.26 19.27 29.29
C LEU A 329 -22.62 19.79 29.68
N VAL A 330 -23.38 19.03 30.47
CA VAL A 330 -24.64 19.50 31.08
C VAL A 330 -24.33 20.23 32.37
N ARG A 331 -25.33 20.98 32.87
CA ARG A 331 -25.18 21.84 34.05
C ARG A 331 -24.63 21.11 35.28
N GLU A 332 -25.21 19.97 35.63
CA GLU A 332 -24.80 19.17 36.77
C GLU A 332 -23.34 18.71 36.68
N GLU A 333 -22.92 18.29 35.52
CA GLU A 333 -21.54 17.88 35.25
C GLU A 333 -20.57 19.06 35.27
N ALA A 334 -20.98 20.22 34.73
CA ALA A 334 -20.17 21.43 34.79
C ALA A 334 -19.94 21.90 36.25
N LEU A 335 -20.98 21.85 37.09
CA LEU A 335 -20.86 22.16 38.52
C LEU A 335 -19.97 21.12 39.23
N GLN A 336 -20.12 19.84 38.91
CA GLN A 336 -19.26 18.77 39.44
C GLN A 336 -17.81 18.93 39.00
N LEU A 337 -17.56 19.29 37.73
CA LEU A 337 -16.21 19.58 37.23
C LEU A 337 -15.61 20.77 37.99
N ALA A 338 -16.36 21.87 38.20
CA ALA A 338 -15.89 23.02 38.97
C ALA A 338 -15.50 22.65 40.40
N GLN A 339 -16.32 21.86 41.09
CA GLN A 339 -16.02 21.36 42.44
C GLN A 339 -14.77 20.46 42.43
N ASN A 340 -14.63 19.56 41.45
CA ASN A 340 -13.46 18.68 41.34
C ASN A 340 -12.18 19.49 41.06
N LEU A 341 -12.27 20.53 40.22
CA LEU A 341 -11.18 21.44 39.94
C LEU A 341 -10.75 22.23 41.19
N ASP A 342 -11.71 22.77 41.95
CA ASP A 342 -11.42 23.50 43.21
C ASP A 342 -10.70 22.57 44.21
N ASN A 343 -11.18 21.33 44.38
CA ASN A 343 -10.54 20.34 45.25
C ASN A 343 -9.13 19.98 44.77
N ALA A 344 -8.95 19.75 43.45
CA ALA A 344 -7.65 19.40 42.86
C ALA A 344 -6.64 20.55 43.00
N LEU A 345 -7.08 21.79 42.76
CA LEU A 345 -6.23 22.98 42.92
C LEU A 345 -5.88 23.23 44.41
N SER A 346 -6.81 23.05 45.31
CA SER A 346 -6.56 23.16 46.78
C SER A 346 -5.52 22.14 47.25
N SER A 347 -5.41 20.97 46.60
CA SER A 347 -4.38 20.00 46.94
C SER A 347 -2.95 20.50 46.64
N LEU A 348 -2.77 21.50 45.78
CA LEU A 348 -1.47 22.10 45.49
C LEU A 348 -0.90 22.84 46.72
N HIS A 349 -1.77 23.41 47.58
CA HIS A 349 -1.35 23.96 48.85
C HIS A 349 -0.87 22.86 49.82
N ALA A 350 -1.58 21.74 49.88
CA ALA A 350 -1.20 20.62 50.75
C ALA A 350 0.13 19.98 50.38
N THR A 351 0.50 20.02 49.08
CA THR A 351 1.81 19.54 48.61
C THR A 351 2.94 20.56 48.70
N GLY A 352 2.66 21.77 49.17
CA GLY A 352 3.64 22.85 49.34
C GLY A 352 4.00 23.57 48.02
N ALA A 353 3.23 23.39 46.97
CA ALA A 353 3.45 24.08 45.70
C ALA A 353 3.07 25.58 45.79
N THR A 354 2.21 25.94 46.73
CA THR A 354 1.80 27.32 47.01
C THR A 354 1.58 27.51 48.51
N ASP A 355 1.67 28.76 49.00
CA ASP A 355 1.40 29.19 50.36
C ASP A 355 -0.11 29.61 50.57
N VAL A 356 -0.91 29.57 49.51
CA VAL A 356 -2.31 29.97 49.52
C VAL A 356 -3.25 28.77 49.40
N ALA A 357 -4.14 28.54 50.37
CA ALA A 357 -5.05 27.40 50.37
C ALA A 357 -6.10 27.48 49.24
N ALA A 358 -6.68 28.67 49.01
CA ALA A 358 -7.58 28.91 47.88
C ALA A 358 -6.78 29.37 46.64
N VAL A 359 -6.31 28.44 45.85
CA VAL A 359 -5.37 28.70 44.76
C VAL A 359 -5.95 29.53 43.62
N ALA A 360 -7.20 29.27 43.25
CA ALA A 360 -7.86 29.98 42.14
C ALA A 360 -9.34 30.21 42.42
N SER A 361 -9.93 31.18 41.72
CA SER A 361 -11.38 31.35 41.56
C SER A 361 -11.84 30.85 40.21
N ILE A 362 -13.06 30.29 40.10
CA ILE A 362 -13.60 29.66 38.90
C ILE A 362 -14.99 30.25 38.60
N GLY A 363 -15.16 30.82 37.40
CA GLY A 363 -16.46 31.31 36.91
C GLY A 363 -16.99 30.41 35.80
N LEU A 364 -18.23 29.96 35.88
CA LEU A 364 -18.90 29.11 34.89
C LEU A 364 -19.96 29.90 34.13
N ALA A 365 -19.95 29.80 32.80
CA ALA A 365 -20.99 30.37 31.94
C ALA A 365 -21.41 29.34 30.87
N PRO A 366 -22.72 29.18 30.62
CA PRO A 366 -23.21 28.37 29.53
C PRO A 366 -22.89 29.04 28.18
N PHE A 367 -22.75 28.24 27.13
CA PHE A 367 -22.73 28.70 25.75
C PHE A 367 -23.57 27.78 24.87
N ALA A 368 -24.12 28.33 23.79
CA ALA A 368 -24.88 27.60 22.80
C ALA A 368 -24.61 28.12 21.39
N HIS A 369 -25.09 27.40 20.38
CA HIS A 369 -25.05 27.86 19.00
C HIS A 369 -25.83 29.17 18.82
N GLY A 370 -25.24 30.12 18.13
CA GLY A 370 -25.82 31.45 17.89
C GLY A 370 -25.41 32.50 18.92
N ASP A 371 -24.76 32.10 20.02
CA ASP A 371 -24.22 33.05 20.96
C ASP A 371 -23.05 33.83 20.36
N SER A 372 -22.88 35.08 20.82
CA SER A 372 -21.68 35.84 20.50
C SER A 372 -20.52 35.39 21.42
N PRO A 373 -19.31 35.12 20.89
CA PRO A 373 -18.15 34.80 21.73
C PRO A 373 -17.92 35.84 22.84
N GLN A 374 -18.16 37.13 22.56
CA GLN A 374 -18.02 38.20 23.51
C GLN A 374 -19.03 38.11 24.65
N GLN A 375 -20.30 37.74 24.37
CA GLN A 375 -21.32 37.53 25.39
C GLN A 375 -20.97 36.38 26.32
N VAL A 376 -20.51 35.24 25.76
CA VAL A 376 -20.08 34.07 26.53
C VAL A 376 -18.90 34.42 27.45
N LEU A 377 -17.92 35.15 26.96
CA LEU A 377 -16.76 35.62 27.75
C LEU A 377 -17.22 36.61 28.86
N THR A 378 -18.13 37.53 28.54
CA THR A 378 -18.67 38.50 29.53
C THR A 378 -19.39 37.77 30.66
N LEU A 379 -20.20 36.75 30.36
CA LEU A 379 -20.88 35.95 31.39
C LEU A 379 -19.85 35.15 32.22
N GLY A 380 -18.82 34.59 31.59
CA GLY A 380 -17.72 33.91 32.29
C GLY A 380 -16.97 34.84 33.25
N ASP A 381 -16.66 36.07 32.83
CA ASP A 381 -16.01 37.08 33.67
C ASP A 381 -16.92 37.54 34.82
N GLN A 382 -18.24 37.67 34.59
CA GLN A 382 -19.20 37.99 35.65
C GLN A 382 -19.29 36.86 36.69
N ALA A 383 -19.32 35.59 36.24
CA ALA A 383 -19.28 34.43 37.12
C ALA A 383 -17.98 34.40 37.95
N LEU A 384 -16.86 34.69 37.30
CA LEU A 384 -15.53 34.71 37.95
C LEU A 384 -15.47 35.83 39.01
N ALA A 385 -15.97 37.03 38.70
CA ALA A 385 -16.06 38.13 39.67
C ALA A 385 -16.97 37.78 40.85
N GLN A 386 -18.09 37.07 40.63
CA GLN A 386 -18.95 36.56 41.69
C GLN A 386 -18.21 35.56 42.61
N ALA A 387 -17.43 34.60 42.02
CA ALA A 387 -16.60 33.66 42.78
C ALA A 387 -15.53 34.37 43.61
N GLU A 388 -14.94 35.44 43.11
CA GLU A 388 -13.96 36.26 43.84
C GLU A 388 -14.57 37.06 45.00
N GLY A 389 -15.84 37.44 44.90
CA GLY A 389 -16.56 38.22 45.93
C GLY A 389 -17.27 37.38 47.01
N GLN A 390 -17.56 36.11 46.75
CA GLN A 390 -18.24 35.19 47.66
C GLN A 390 -17.23 34.36 48.45
N GLY A 391 -17.04 34.67 49.73
CA GLY A 391 -15.97 34.09 50.56
C GLY A 391 -16.09 32.63 50.96
N GLU A 392 -17.16 31.89 50.59
CA GLU A 392 -17.39 30.50 51.02
C GLU A 392 -17.08 29.46 49.95
N GLN A 393 -17.24 29.78 48.68
CA GLN A 393 -16.94 28.90 47.55
C GLN A 393 -16.01 29.61 46.56
N ASN A 394 -15.00 28.89 46.05
CA ASN A 394 -14.07 29.43 45.08
C ASN A 394 -14.60 29.38 43.64
N TRP A 395 -15.87 28.99 43.46
CA TRP A 395 -16.49 28.96 42.13
C TRP A 395 -17.93 29.51 42.17
N ALA A 396 -18.37 30.04 41.01
CA ALA A 396 -19.73 30.53 40.81
C ALA A 396 -20.22 30.21 39.39
N CYS A 397 -21.52 30.00 39.22
CA CYS A 397 -22.14 29.72 37.94
C CYS A 397 -23.23 30.76 37.64
N ILE A 398 -23.22 31.37 36.45
CA ILE A 398 -24.30 32.21 35.98
C ILE A 398 -25.31 31.37 35.21
N ASP A 399 -26.57 31.46 35.59
CA ASP A 399 -27.70 30.65 35.13
C ASP A 399 -28.52 31.30 34.01
N GLN A 400 -28.03 32.33 33.32
CA GLN A 400 -28.75 32.92 32.20
C GLN A 400 -28.60 32.05 30.96
N SER A 401 -29.61 31.22 30.67
CA SER A 401 -29.76 30.62 29.34
C SER A 401 -30.11 31.72 28.35
N LEU A 402 -29.18 32.08 27.46
CA LEU A 402 -29.36 33.12 26.43
C LEU A 402 -30.37 32.70 25.35
N THR A 403 -30.63 31.41 25.23
CA THR A 403 -31.65 30.84 24.34
C THR A 403 -32.41 29.75 25.06
N ALA A 404 -33.74 29.95 25.20
CA ALA A 404 -34.68 28.95 25.71
C ALA A 404 -34.81 27.83 24.64
N ASP A 405 -33.95 26.84 24.68
CA ASP A 405 -34.08 25.67 23.82
C ASP A 405 -34.17 24.40 24.66
N VAL A 406 -35.01 23.47 24.18
CA VAL A 406 -35.39 22.19 24.77
C VAL A 406 -34.36 21.71 25.80
N GLY A 407 -34.73 21.83 27.07
CA GLY A 407 -33.82 21.70 28.21
C GLY A 407 -32.93 20.47 28.17
N ASP A 408 -31.89 20.50 28.97
CA ASP A 408 -30.96 19.41 29.29
C ASP A 408 -31.66 18.15 29.87
N ASP A 409 -32.90 17.84 29.42
CA ASP A 409 -33.67 16.70 29.88
C ASP A 409 -33.11 15.42 29.23
N HIS A 410 -32.18 14.79 29.93
CA HIS A 410 -31.61 13.50 29.61
C HIS A 410 -32.66 12.45 29.20
N HIS A 411 -33.82 12.44 29.91
CA HIS A 411 -34.90 11.49 29.61
C HIS A 411 -35.64 11.83 28.32
N ALA A 412 -35.81 13.10 28.01
CA ALA A 412 -36.42 13.54 26.76
C ALA A 412 -35.54 13.17 25.56
N TRP A 413 -34.23 13.45 25.62
CA TRP A 413 -33.28 13.08 24.58
C TRP A 413 -33.15 11.56 24.40
N HIS A 414 -33.12 10.81 25.52
CA HIS A 414 -33.06 9.35 25.46
C HIS A 414 -34.27 8.77 24.71
N ARG A 415 -35.49 9.22 25.05
CA ARG A 415 -36.71 8.75 24.38
C ARG A 415 -36.75 9.15 22.91
N LEU A 416 -36.42 10.40 22.58
CA LEU A 416 -36.41 10.92 21.21
C LEU A 416 -35.44 10.12 20.33
N LEU A 417 -34.23 9.91 20.82
CA LEU A 417 -33.16 9.21 20.04
C LEU A 417 -33.42 7.71 19.95
N ASP A 418 -33.93 7.05 20.97
CA ASP A 418 -34.29 5.64 20.90
C ASP A 418 -35.40 5.39 19.88
N GLN A 419 -36.44 6.23 19.89
CA GLN A 419 -37.51 6.18 18.89
C GLN A 419 -36.99 6.51 17.50
N ALA A 420 -36.13 7.52 17.35
CA ALA A 420 -35.59 7.92 16.08
C ALA A 420 -34.70 6.83 15.45
N LEU A 421 -33.86 6.16 16.24
CA LEU A 421 -33.05 5.03 15.80
C LEU A 421 -33.90 3.82 15.41
N SER A 422 -34.95 3.55 16.16
CA SER A 422 -35.85 2.39 15.93
C SER A 422 -36.75 2.62 14.71
N GLN A 423 -37.24 3.84 14.53
CA GLN A 423 -38.14 4.23 13.43
C GLN A 423 -37.37 4.82 12.24
N GLN A 424 -36.04 4.88 12.31
CA GLN A 424 -35.18 5.43 11.27
C GLN A 424 -35.49 6.90 10.89
N ARG A 425 -35.84 7.74 11.88
CA ARG A 425 -36.21 9.14 11.66
C ARG A 425 -34.99 10.07 11.51
N PHE A 426 -34.12 9.75 10.55
CA PHE A 426 -32.98 10.57 10.17
C PHE A 426 -33.03 10.85 8.67
N GLU A 427 -32.75 12.07 8.27
CA GLU A 427 -32.65 12.47 6.87
C GLU A 427 -31.18 12.69 6.49
N LEU A 428 -30.89 12.40 5.19
CA LEU A 428 -29.59 12.68 4.58
C LEU A 428 -29.61 14.05 3.94
N TYR A 429 -28.67 14.88 4.30
CA TYR A 429 -28.38 16.17 3.69
C TYR A 429 -27.02 16.12 3.01
N PHE A 430 -26.90 16.79 1.88
CA PHE A 430 -25.73 16.75 1.03
C PHE A 430 -25.18 18.15 0.84
N GLN A 431 -23.89 18.32 1.12
CA GLN A 431 -23.18 19.57 0.91
C GLN A 431 -22.10 19.38 -0.15
N PRO A 432 -22.03 20.21 -1.20
CA PRO A 432 -21.02 20.06 -2.23
C PRO A 432 -19.62 20.36 -1.71
N VAL A 433 -18.67 19.55 -2.13
CA VAL A 433 -17.24 19.78 -2.04
C VAL A 433 -16.75 19.97 -3.47
N VAL A 434 -16.22 21.15 -3.77
CA VAL A 434 -15.87 21.55 -5.12
C VAL A 434 -14.36 21.72 -5.29
N ALA A 435 -13.88 21.69 -6.52
CA ALA A 435 -12.47 21.96 -6.79
C ALA A 435 -12.14 23.43 -6.52
N ALA A 436 -11.01 23.69 -5.84
CA ALA A 436 -10.61 25.06 -5.53
C ALA A 436 -10.31 25.89 -6.78
N ALA A 437 -9.73 25.28 -7.82
CA ALA A 437 -9.41 25.94 -9.09
C ALA A 437 -10.66 26.25 -9.94
N ASP A 438 -11.67 25.35 -9.89
CA ASP A 438 -12.92 25.47 -10.65
C ASP A 438 -14.10 25.08 -9.75
N THR A 439 -14.76 26.06 -9.19
CA THR A 439 -15.88 25.84 -8.24
C THR A 439 -17.17 25.31 -8.89
N GLN A 440 -17.22 25.18 -10.20
CA GLN A 440 -18.32 24.48 -10.89
C GLN A 440 -18.11 22.95 -10.90
N LEU A 441 -16.87 22.49 -10.69
CA LEU A 441 -16.54 21.07 -10.63
C LEU A 441 -16.77 20.52 -9.23
N VAL A 442 -17.85 19.76 -9.04
CA VAL A 442 -18.12 19.04 -7.79
C VAL A 442 -17.25 17.80 -7.73
N LEU A 443 -16.44 17.68 -6.67
CA LEU A 443 -15.58 16.52 -6.42
C LEU A 443 -16.37 15.37 -5.77
N HIS A 444 -17.15 15.70 -4.77
CA HIS A 444 -18.05 14.79 -4.06
C HIS A 444 -19.03 15.59 -3.20
N TYR A 445 -20.01 14.91 -2.62
CA TYR A 445 -20.91 15.51 -1.62
C TYR A 445 -20.60 14.96 -0.24
N LYS A 446 -20.49 15.84 0.73
CA LYS A 446 -20.45 15.51 2.15
C LYS A 446 -21.84 15.14 2.63
N VAL A 447 -21.99 13.97 3.23
CA VAL A 447 -23.24 13.52 3.84
C VAL A 447 -23.32 14.01 5.27
N LEU A 448 -24.43 14.64 5.61
CA LEU A 448 -24.77 15.15 6.94
C LEU A 448 -26.10 14.55 7.38
N SER A 449 -26.23 14.21 8.64
CA SER A 449 -27.46 13.67 9.22
C SER A 449 -28.32 14.78 9.82
N ARG A 450 -29.63 14.67 9.67
CA ARG A 450 -30.63 15.48 10.38
C ARG A 450 -31.56 14.54 11.11
N LEU A 451 -31.76 14.78 12.38
CA LEU A 451 -32.77 14.10 13.19
C LEU A 451 -34.14 14.78 12.98
N LEU A 452 -35.17 13.98 12.74
CA LEU A 452 -36.55 14.47 12.70
C LEU A 452 -37.19 14.38 14.09
N ASP A 453 -37.65 15.50 14.61
CA ASP A 453 -38.44 15.51 15.83
C ASP A 453 -39.86 14.96 15.62
N ASP A 454 -40.69 14.97 16.67
CA ASP A 454 -42.06 14.48 16.61
C ASP A 454 -43.00 15.39 15.77
N GLN A 455 -42.55 16.63 15.48
CA GLN A 455 -43.28 17.60 14.64
C GLN A 455 -42.76 17.59 13.16
N GLY A 456 -41.79 16.75 12.85
CA GLY A 456 -41.16 16.68 11.52
C GLY A 456 -40.15 17.80 11.26
N GLN A 457 -39.70 18.52 12.27
CA GLN A 457 -38.67 19.53 12.16
C GLN A 457 -37.27 18.87 12.23
N THR A 458 -36.32 19.41 11.47
CA THR A 458 -34.97 18.88 11.42
C THR A 458 -34.09 19.46 12.52
N ILE A 459 -33.41 18.57 13.24
CA ILE A 459 -32.40 18.91 14.25
C ILE A 459 -31.01 18.61 13.68
N PRO A 460 -30.08 19.60 13.66
CA PRO A 460 -28.71 19.39 13.12
C PRO A 460 -27.89 18.49 14.04
N ALA A 461 -26.85 17.86 13.44
CA ALA A 461 -26.00 16.86 14.08
C ALA A 461 -25.33 17.36 15.36
N GLY A 462 -24.89 18.61 15.40
CA GLY A 462 -24.23 19.20 16.57
C GLY A 462 -25.10 19.17 17.86
N ARG A 463 -26.44 19.12 17.73
CA ARG A 463 -27.33 19.08 18.88
C ARG A 463 -27.62 17.69 19.42
N PHE A 464 -27.66 16.66 18.56
CA PHE A 464 -28.04 15.30 18.98
C PHE A 464 -26.85 14.34 19.10
N LEU A 465 -25.73 14.55 18.36
CA LEU A 465 -24.55 13.66 18.44
C LEU A 465 -23.96 13.55 19.85
N PRO A 466 -23.82 14.64 20.65
CA PRO A 466 -23.32 14.52 22.03
C PRO A 466 -24.16 13.60 22.90
N TRP A 467 -25.48 13.59 22.67
CA TRP A 467 -26.39 12.70 23.39
C TRP A 467 -26.26 11.24 22.94
N LEU A 468 -26.07 10.99 21.63
CA LEU A 468 -25.80 9.65 21.12
C LEU A 468 -24.47 9.10 21.65
N GLU A 469 -23.43 9.93 21.74
CA GLU A 469 -22.14 9.57 22.34
C GLU A 469 -22.34 9.19 23.81
N ARG A 470 -23.05 9.99 24.56
CA ARG A 470 -23.38 9.77 26.00
C ARG A 470 -24.17 8.48 26.22
N PHE A 471 -25.11 8.14 25.33
CA PHE A 471 -25.89 6.89 25.42
C PHE A 471 -25.17 5.69 24.82
N GLY A 472 -23.98 5.87 24.23
CA GLY A 472 -23.24 4.80 23.56
C GLY A 472 -23.92 4.29 22.28
N TRP A 473 -24.73 5.13 21.62
CA TRP A 473 -25.54 4.73 20.45
C TRP A 473 -24.97 5.21 19.11
N THR A 474 -23.85 5.86 19.11
CA THR A 474 -23.23 6.43 17.89
C THR A 474 -22.96 5.37 16.83
N ALA A 475 -22.50 4.18 17.23
CA ALA A 475 -22.28 3.06 16.30
C ALA A 475 -23.58 2.55 15.66
N ARG A 476 -24.73 2.67 16.35
CA ARG A 476 -26.05 2.35 15.76
C ARG A 476 -26.41 3.36 14.66
N LEU A 477 -26.13 4.65 14.91
CA LEU A 477 -26.35 5.70 13.91
C LEU A 477 -25.44 5.51 12.71
N ASP A 478 -24.14 5.27 12.91
CA ASP A 478 -23.18 5.05 11.81
C ASP A 478 -23.65 3.96 10.86
N ARG A 479 -24.09 2.83 11.42
CA ARG A 479 -24.63 1.73 10.61
C ARG A 479 -25.87 2.15 9.82
N LEU A 480 -26.84 2.80 10.48
CA LEU A 480 -28.06 3.28 9.81
C LEU A 480 -27.74 4.26 8.68
N MET A 481 -26.83 5.20 8.92
CA MET A 481 -26.42 6.18 7.93
C MET A 481 -25.71 5.51 6.75
N LEU A 482 -24.83 4.54 7.02
CA LEU A 482 -24.14 3.78 5.96
C LEU A 482 -25.14 3.03 5.07
N GLU A 483 -26.08 2.30 5.65
CA GLU A 483 -27.11 1.57 4.92
C GLU A 483 -27.92 2.51 4.02
N ARG A 484 -28.34 3.68 4.54
CA ARG A 484 -29.09 4.68 3.78
C ARG A 484 -28.29 5.35 2.68
N VAL A 485 -27.02 5.68 2.96
CA VAL A 485 -26.13 6.26 1.96
C VAL A 485 -25.93 5.30 0.77
N LEU A 486 -25.66 4.03 1.07
CA LEU A 486 -25.49 3.02 0.02
C LEU A 486 -26.77 2.82 -0.80
N GLU A 487 -27.94 2.93 -0.18
CA GLU A 487 -29.23 2.87 -0.92
C GLU A 487 -29.40 4.08 -1.84
N GLN A 488 -29.11 5.29 -1.37
CA GLN A 488 -29.15 6.51 -2.20
C GLN A 488 -28.18 6.43 -3.39
N MET A 489 -26.98 5.86 -3.18
CA MET A 489 -25.98 5.71 -4.25
C MET A 489 -26.39 4.77 -5.38
N LYS A 490 -27.43 3.94 -5.19
CA LYS A 490 -28.01 3.13 -6.28
C LYS A 490 -28.81 3.97 -7.27
N ALA A 491 -29.42 5.06 -6.78
CA ALA A 491 -30.25 5.98 -7.58
C ALA A 491 -29.47 7.18 -8.14
N HIS A 492 -28.30 7.47 -7.61
CA HIS A 492 -27.50 8.64 -7.93
C HIS A 492 -26.07 8.24 -8.31
N GLU A 493 -25.44 8.97 -9.24
CA GLU A 493 -24.08 8.66 -9.74
C GLU A 493 -22.96 9.43 -9.03
N GLU A 494 -23.32 10.40 -8.20
CA GLU A 494 -22.38 11.26 -7.50
C GLU A 494 -21.54 10.49 -6.45
N SER A 495 -20.32 11.00 -6.22
CA SER A 495 -19.45 10.51 -5.15
C SER A 495 -19.85 11.10 -3.82
N LEU A 496 -19.83 10.30 -2.76
CA LEU A 496 -20.24 10.68 -1.41
C LEU A 496 -19.11 10.50 -0.39
N ALA A 497 -19.13 11.33 0.64
CA ALA A 497 -18.28 11.20 1.82
C ALA A 497 -19.12 11.08 3.09
N LEU A 498 -18.91 10.02 3.87
CA LEU A 498 -19.65 9.71 5.09
C LEU A 498 -18.71 9.62 6.29
N ASN A 499 -19.10 10.26 7.40
CA ASN A 499 -18.37 10.16 8.66
C ASN A 499 -18.53 8.79 9.31
N LEU A 500 -17.44 8.32 9.91
CA LEU A 500 -17.41 7.16 10.79
C LEU A 500 -16.90 7.60 12.17
N SER A 501 -17.65 7.26 13.22
CA SER A 501 -17.33 7.67 14.59
C SER A 501 -16.21 6.84 15.23
N SER A 502 -15.56 7.40 16.26
CA SER A 502 -14.62 6.68 17.12
C SER A 502 -15.25 5.48 17.82
N ALA A 503 -16.53 5.57 18.20
CA ALA A 503 -17.26 4.48 18.84
C ALA A 503 -17.34 3.24 17.93
N THR A 504 -17.60 3.43 16.63
CA THR A 504 -17.58 2.33 15.65
C THR A 504 -16.18 1.76 15.43
N LEU A 505 -15.15 2.60 15.45
CA LEU A 505 -13.76 2.17 15.29
C LEU A 505 -13.23 1.40 16.50
N ALA A 506 -13.68 1.77 17.71
CA ALA A 506 -13.27 1.14 18.96
C ALA A 506 -13.99 -0.18 19.24
N ASP A 507 -15.18 -0.41 18.66
CA ASP A 507 -15.94 -1.64 18.81
C ASP A 507 -15.70 -2.61 17.63
N PRO A 508 -14.96 -3.74 17.84
CA PRO A 508 -14.71 -4.72 16.78
C PRO A 508 -15.98 -5.33 16.17
N GLN A 509 -17.07 -5.43 16.94
CA GLN A 509 -18.33 -5.99 16.43
C GLN A 509 -19.04 -4.98 15.51
N ALA A 510 -19.10 -3.72 15.92
CA ALA A 510 -19.65 -2.64 15.11
C ALA A 510 -18.85 -2.47 13.81
N LEU A 511 -17.52 -2.44 13.91
CA LEU A 511 -16.64 -2.33 12.76
C LEU A 511 -16.77 -3.52 11.78
N ASN A 512 -16.89 -4.75 12.28
CA ASN A 512 -17.11 -5.90 11.40
C ASN A 512 -18.46 -5.83 10.66
N LYS A 513 -19.53 -5.34 11.31
CA LYS A 513 -20.81 -5.09 10.63
C LYS A 513 -20.69 -4.06 9.51
N VAL A 514 -19.94 -2.99 9.74
CA VAL A 514 -19.63 -2.01 8.69
C VAL A 514 -18.95 -2.70 7.50
N PHE A 515 -17.95 -3.55 7.74
CA PHE A 515 -17.28 -4.29 6.66
C PHE A 515 -18.18 -5.30 5.94
N GLU A 516 -19.12 -5.93 6.62
CA GLU A 516 -20.12 -6.82 6.00
C GLU A 516 -21.01 -6.03 5.04
N ILE A 517 -21.52 -4.87 5.46
CA ILE A 517 -22.34 -3.99 4.63
C ILE A 517 -21.54 -3.49 3.41
N LEU A 518 -20.32 -3.02 3.59
CA LEU A 518 -19.45 -2.56 2.52
C LEU A 518 -19.13 -3.67 1.51
N ARG A 519 -18.85 -4.89 1.99
CA ARG A 519 -18.59 -6.05 1.12
C ARG A 519 -19.78 -6.37 0.21
N ALA A 520 -21.00 -6.27 0.72
CA ALA A 520 -22.21 -6.47 -0.06
C ALA A 520 -22.42 -5.39 -1.15
N HIS A 521 -21.75 -4.24 -1.04
CA HIS A 521 -21.87 -3.09 -1.93
C HIS A 521 -20.53 -2.66 -2.55
N SER A 522 -19.60 -3.60 -2.75
CA SER A 522 -18.24 -3.31 -3.27
C SER A 522 -18.24 -2.65 -4.66
N ASN A 523 -19.31 -2.80 -5.44
CA ASN A 523 -19.51 -2.10 -6.71
C ASN A 523 -19.66 -0.57 -6.58
N LEU A 524 -19.94 -0.06 -5.39
CA LEU A 524 -20.05 1.37 -5.08
C LEU A 524 -18.77 1.96 -4.46
N GLY A 525 -17.73 1.14 -4.27
CA GLY A 525 -16.54 1.50 -3.50
C GLY A 525 -15.80 2.73 -4.02
N GLU A 526 -15.64 2.88 -5.33
CA GLU A 526 -14.93 4.02 -5.93
C GLU A 526 -15.62 5.37 -5.68
N ARG A 527 -16.92 5.35 -5.34
CA ARG A 527 -17.74 6.56 -5.16
C ARG A 527 -18.05 6.88 -3.69
N LEU A 528 -17.67 6.00 -2.74
CA LEU A 528 -17.87 6.27 -1.31
C LEU A 528 -16.52 6.38 -0.60
N THR A 529 -16.30 7.54 0.02
CA THR A 529 -15.18 7.78 0.93
C THR A 529 -15.68 7.81 2.37
N LEU A 530 -15.07 7.03 3.25
CA LEU A 530 -15.31 7.14 4.68
C LEU A 530 -14.39 8.20 5.27
N GLU A 531 -14.91 9.05 6.14
CA GLU A 531 -14.15 10.12 6.81
C GLU A 531 -14.08 9.90 8.31
N ILE A 532 -12.91 10.12 8.90
CA ILE A 532 -12.67 10.03 10.34
C ILE A 532 -12.12 11.36 10.83
N GLY A 533 -12.58 11.85 11.99
CA GLY A 533 -12.02 13.04 12.62
C GLY A 533 -10.60 12.80 13.16
N GLU A 534 -9.70 13.78 13.03
CA GLU A 534 -8.34 13.70 13.55
C GLU A 534 -8.30 13.38 15.06
N GLU A 535 -9.21 13.97 15.84
CA GLU A 535 -9.29 13.77 17.29
C GLU A 535 -9.69 12.35 17.68
N GLN A 536 -10.35 11.64 16.77
CA GLN A 536 -10.93 10.31 16.94
C GLN A 536 -10.06 9.18 16.34
N LEU A 537 -8.84 9.50 15.96
CA LEU A 537 -7.95 8.51 15.34
C LEU A 537 -7.57 7.40 16.31
N PRO A 538 -7.77 6.13 15.93
CA PRO A 538 -7.30 4.99 16.70
C PRO A 538 -5.76 4.88 16.62
N GLU A 539 -5.19 3.93 17.35
CA GLU A 539 -3.77 3.60 17.24
C GLU A 539 -3.37 3.31 15.78
N GLN A 540 -2.14 3.67 15.43
CA GLN A 540 -1.63 3.60 14.06
C GLN A 540 -1.82 2.21 13.42
N ALA A 541 -1.58 1.13 14.16
CA ALA A 541 -1.73 -0.23 13.65
C ALA A 541 -3.18 -0.56 13.25
N VAL A 542 -4.15 -0.07 14.04
CA VAL A 542 -5.59 -0.23 13.77
C VAL A 542 -5.98 0.56 12.53
N LEU A 543 -5.47 1.79 12.41
CA LEU A 543 -5.73 2.66 11.26
C LEU A 543 -5.16 2.08 9.95
N GLU A 544 -3.94 1.53 9.98
CA GLU A 544 -3.33 0.84 8.84
C GLU A 544 -4.14 -0.41 8.42
N GLN A 545 -4.62 -1.18 9.39
CA GLN A 545 -5.47 -2.34 9.11
C GLN A 545 -6.82 -1.93 8.51
N LEU A 546 -7.45 -0.89 9.06
CA LEU A 546 -8.70 -0.33 8.57
C LEU A 546 -8.56 0.10 7.11
N THR A 547 -7.54 0.90 6.81
CA THR A 547 -7.28 1.43 5.46
C THR A 547 -7.02 0.31 4.45
N ARG A 548 -6.26 -0.71 4.85
CA ARG A 548 -6.01 -1.89 4.01
C ARG A 548 -7.29 -2.64 3.69
N ARG A 549 -8.12 -2.93 4.69
CA ARG A 549 -9.40 -3.65 4.49
C ARG A 549 -10.38 -2.86 3.62
N LEU A 550 -10.47 -1.54 3.80
CA LEU A 550 -11.31 -0.68 2.96
C LEU A 550 -10.85 -0.72 1.50
N ARG A 551 -9.56 -0.59 1.26
CA ARG A 551 -8.97 -0.62 -0.08
C ARG A 551 -9.16 -1.97 -0.78
N GLU A 552 -9.09 -3.09 -0.05
CA GLU A 552 -9.38 -4.43 -0.57
C GLU A 552 -10.83 -4.56 -1.06
N LEU A 553 -11.74 -3.79 -0.46
CA LEU A 553 -13.16 -3.72 -0.87
C LEU A 553 -13.43 -2.63 -1.91
N GLY A 554 -12.42 -1.84 -2.31
CA GLY A 554 -12.53 -0.75 -3.27
C GLY A 554 -12.94 0.60 -2.67
N PHE A 555 -13.11 0.72 -1.35
CA PHE A 555 -13.47 1.96 -0.66
C PHE A 555 -12.26 2.78 -0.26
N SER A 556 -12.46 4.09 -0.09
CA SER A 556 -11.43 5.04 0.32
C SER A 556 -11.65 5.54 1.75
N LEU A 557 -10.54 5.90 2.41
CA LEU A 557 -10.54 6.55 3.71
C LEU A 557 -9.96 7.96 3.57
N SER A 558 -10.48 8.91 4.35
CA SER A 558 -9.97 10.28 4.46
C SER A 558 -10.03 10.76 5.89
N LEU A 559 -9.23 11.77 6.20
CA LEU A 559 -9.30 12.45 7.49
C LEU A 559 -9.96 13.81 7.33
N GLN A 560 -10.77 14.18 8.32
CA GLN A 560 -11.40 15.49 8.41
C GLN A 560 -10.98 16.23 9.68
N ARG A 561 -11.20 17.54 9.72
CA ARG A 561 -10.86 18.43 10.83
C ARG A 561 -9.39 18.34 11.24
N PHE A 562 -8.51 18.26 10.25
CA PHE A 562 -7.07 18.13 10.45
C PHE A 562 -6.44 19.48 10.78
N GLY A 563 -5.47 19.47 11.71
CA GLY A 563 -4.68 20.64 12.10
C GLY A 563 -4.19 20.61 13.55
N GLY A 564 -4.73 19.68 14.37
CA GLY A 564 -4.33 19.50 15.78
C GLY A 564 -3.07 18.66 15.97
N ARG A 565 -2.85 17.64 15.13
CA ARG A 565 -1.76 16.66 15.27
C ARG A 565 -0.88 16.62 14.01
N PHE A 566 -0.29 17.76 13.67
CA PHE A 566 0.50 17.89 12.45
C PHE A 566 1.68 16.91 12.37
N SER A 567 2.29 16.54 13.50
CA SER A 567 3.36 15.53 13.59
C SER A 567 2.96 14.17 12.96
N MET A 568 1.66 13.89 12.86
CA MET A 568 1.18 12.66 12.22
C MET A 568 1.30 12.65 10.69
N ILE A 569 1.50 13.81 10.03
CA ILE A 569 1.46 13.89 8.57
C ILE A 569 2.48 12.95 7.90
N GLY A 570 3.64 12.76 8.51
CA GLY A 570 4.64 11.77 8.07
C GLY A 570 4.15 10.32 8.10
N ASN A 571 3.27 10.00 9.05
CA ASN A 571 2.65 8.68 9.17
C ASN A 571 1.47 8.51 8.21
N LEU A 572 0.77 9.61 7.86
CA LEU A 572 -0.36 9.60 6.93
C LEU A 572 0.05 9.16 5.52
N ALA A 573 1.30 9.40 5.13
CA ALA A 573 1.84 8.94 3.86
C ALA A 573 1.67 7.43 3.63
N ARG A 574 1.71 6.62 4.70
CA ARG A 574 1.57 5.16 4.65
C ARG A 574 0.14 4.68 4.52
N LEU A 575 -0.83 5.53 4.87
CA LEU A 575 -2.23 5.13 4.94
C LEU A 575 -2.91 5.13 3.56
N GLY A 576 -2.36 5.84 2.56
CA GLY A 576 -2.98 5.96 1.24
C GLY A 576 -4.37 6.57 1.30
N LEU A 577 -4.52 7.65 2.07
CA LEU A 577 -5.76 8.41 2.20
C LEU A 577 -6.15 9.04 0.86
N ALA A 578 -7.45 9.18 0.59
CA ALA A 578 -7.92 9.83 -0.63
C ALA A 578 -7.64 11.34 -0.61
N TYR A 579 -7.88 11.98 0.52
CA TYR A 579 -7.62 13.40 0.77
C TYR A 579 -7.56 13.68 2.28
N LEU A 580 -7.18 14.91 2.63
CA LEU A 580 -7.16 15.42 3.99
C LEU A 580 -7.98 16.70 4.03
N LYS A 581 -8.97 16.80 4.93
CA LYS A 581 -9.75 18.02 5.15
C LYS A 581 -9.18 18.81 6.30
N ILE A 582 -8.86 20.08 6.04
CA ILE A 582 -8.34 21.01 7.04
C ILE A 582 -9.52 21.58 7.84
N ASP A 583 -9.38 21.58 9.17
CA ASP A 583 -10.39 22.15 10.07
C ASP A 583 -10.69 23.61 9.74
N GLY A 584 -11.98 23.91 9.66
CA GLY A 584 -12.47 25.23 9.28
C GLY A 584 -12.03 26.36 10.20
N SER A 585 -11.64 26.07 11.44
CA SER A 585 -11.10 27.09 12.36
C SER A 585 -9.80 27.72 11.87
N TYR A 586 -8.96 26.95 11.13
CA TYR A 586 -7.75 27.48 10.49
C TYR A 586 -8.03 28.18 9.16
N ILE A 587 -9.18 27.92 8.54
CA ILE A 587 -9.55 28.49 7.24
C ILE A 587 -10.26 29.83 7.41
N ARG A 588 -11.12 29.93 8.41
CA ARG A 588 -11.89 31.17 8.66
C ARG A 588 -10.97 32.36 8.90
N ALA A 589 -11.20 33.45 8.16
CA ALA A 589 -10.39 34.68 8.14
C ALA A 589 -8.91 34.49 7.76
N ILE A 590 -8.59 33.45 6.97
CA ILE A 590 -7.23 33.18 6.50
C ILE A 590 -6.70 34.32 5.62
N ASP A 591 -7.58 35.09 5.00
CA ASP A 591 -7.26 36.27 4.22
C ASP A 591 -6.77 37.45 5.09
N GLN A 592 -7.09 37.45 6.38
CA GLN A 592 -6.76 38.51 7.33
C GLN A 592 -5.63 38.12 8.30
N GLU A 593 -5.38 36.82 8.52
CA GLU A 593 -4.44 36.31 9.51
C GLU A 593 -3.22 35.63 8.86
N SER A 594 -2.07 36.33 8.87
CA SER A 594 -0.82 35.84 8.27
C SER A 594 -0.32 34.50 8.85
N ASP A 595 -0.54 34.26 10.14
CA ASP A 595 -0.06 33.03 10.80
C ASP A 595 -0.86 31.80 10.36
N LYS A 596 -2.18 31.96 10.12
CA LYS A 596 -3.00 30.91 9.52
C LYS A 596 -2.50 30.58 8.11
N ARG A 597 -2.17 31.61 7.31
CA ARG A 597 -1.56 31.43 6.00
C ARG A 597 -0.28 30.60 6.08
N LEU A 598 0.66 30.99 6.93
CA LEU A 598 1.93 30.27 7.10
C LEU A 598 1.73 28.82 7.54
N PHE A 599 0.78 28.59 8.45
CA PHE A 599 0.46 27.26 8.92
C PHE A 599 -0.14 26.37 7.80
N ILE A 600 -1.12 26.89 7.05
CA ILE A 600 -1.75 26.15 5.96
C ILE A 600 -0.77 25.92 4.80
N GLU A 601 0.09 26.90 4.48
CA GLU A 601 1.18 26.70 3.51
C GLU A 601 2.15 25.59 3.92
N ALA A 602 2.44 25.47 5.21
CA ALA A 602 3.30 24.41 5.72
C ALA A 602 2.62 23.03 5.58
N ILE A 603 1.31 22.94 5.90
CA ILE A 603 0.51 21.72 5.67
C ILE A 603 0.47 21.38 4.19
N GLN A 604 0.21 22.36 3.31
CA GLN A 604 0.11 22.17 1.87
C GLN A 604 1.43 21.63 1.29
N ARG A 605 2.56 22.22 1.67
CA ARG A 605 3.88 21.73 1.23
C ARG A 605 4.14 20.29 1.68
N ALA A 606 3.82 19.99 2.94
CA ALA A 606 3.98 18.63 3.47
C ALA A 606 3.04 17.63 2.77
N ALA A 607 1.77 17.96 2.59
CA ALA A 607 0.80 17.13 1.90
C ALA A 607 1.13 16.95 0.42
N HIS A 608 1.53 18.03 -0.26
CA HIS A 608 1.98 17.97 -1.66
C HIS A 608 3.20 17.06 -1.85
N SER A 609 4.13 17.08 -0.90
CA SER A 609 5.33 16.21 -0.96
C SER A 609 5.00 14.71 -0.86
N ILE A 610 3.84 14.35 -0.31
CA ILE A 610 3.30 12.99 -0.27
C ILE A 610 2.13 12.78 -1.23
N ASP A 611 1.90 13.72 -2.14
CA ASP A 611 0.81 13.71 -3.12
C ASP A 611 -0.57 13.48 -2.49
N LEU A 612 -0.81 14.08 -1.30
CA LEU A 612 -2.07 14.00 -0.57
C LEU A 612 -2.90 15.25 -0.84
N PRO A 613 -4.06 15.13 -1.53
CA PRO A 613 -4.93 16.27 -1.79
C PRO A 613 -5.44 16.90 -0.51
N LEU A 614 -5.41 18.25 -0.42
CA LEU A 614 -5.98 19.00 0.69
C LEU A 614 -7.30 19.65 0.29
N ILE A 615 -8.27 19.59 1.18
CA ILE A 615 -9.58 20.23 1.07
C ILE A 615 -9.76 21.18 2.26
N ALA A 616 -10.09 22.44 1.99
CA ALA A 616 -10.40 23.41 3.03
C ALA A 616 -11.88 23.32 3.43
N GLU A 617 -12.16 23.17 4.73
CA GLU A 617 -13.54 23.19 5.27
C GLU A 617 -13.96 24.61 5.65
N ARG A 618 -15.27 24.90 5.56
CA ARG A 618 -15.90 26.14 6.02
C ARG A 618 -15.36 27.41 5.35
N VAL A 619 -15.20 27.38 4.05
CA VAL A 619 -14.95 28.58 3.25
C VAL A 619 -16.26 29.36 3.12
N GLU A 620 -16.30 30.56 3.70
CA GLU A 620 -17.50 31.39 3.78
C GLU A 620 -17.42 32.65 2.92
N THR A 621 -16.20 33.10 2.55
CA THR A 621 -15.98 34.33 1.81
C THR A 621 -15.11 34.15 0.57
N GLU A 622 -15.27 35.04 -0.42
CA GLU A 622 -14.41 35.07 -1.61
C GLU A 622 -12.95 35.40 -1.28
N GLY A 623 -12.70 36.17 -0.20
CA GLY A 623 -11.36 36.46 0.28
C GLY A 623 -10.62 35.21 0.72
N GLU A 624 -11.27 34.35 1.52
CA GLU A 624 -10.75 33.05 1.93
C GLU A 624 -10.47 32.16 0.74
N LEU A 625 -11.41 32.08 -0.23
CA LEU A 625 -11.27 31.29 -1.44
C LEU A 625 -10.06 31.74 -2.28
N SER A 626 -9.86 33.06 -2.41
CA SER A 626 -8.71 33.61 -3.16
C SER A 626 -7.38 33.12 -2.58
N VAL A 627 -7.22 33.20 -1.27
CA VAL A 627 -6.01 32.73 -0.57
C VAL A 627 -5.80 31.23 -0.74
N ILE A 628 -6.88 30.42 -0.63
CA ILE A 628 -6.82 28.97 -0.80
C ILE A 628 -6.40 28.59 -2.22
N ARG A 629 -6.88 29.32 -3.24
CA ARG A 629 -6.47 29.16 -4.64
C ARG A 629 -4.98 29.50 -4.85
N GLU A 630 -4.51 30.60 -4.29
CA GLU A 630 -3.10 30.99 -4.33
C GLU A 630 -2.17 29.92 -3.75
N MET A 631 -2.61 29.26 -2.67
CA MET A 631 -1.88 28.16 -2.02
C MET A 631 -1.94 26.84 -2.80
N GLY A 632 -2.82 26.72 -3.81
CA GLY A 632 -2.95 25.52 -4.63
C GLY A 632 -3.59 24.34 -3.90
N LEU A 633 -4.55 24.56 -2.99
CA LEU A 633 -5.34 23.49 -2.39
C LEU A 633 -6.20 22.80 -3.46
N TYR A 634 -6.48 21.51 -3.25
CA TYR A 634 -7.22 20.68 -4.20
C TYR A 634 -8.72 21.02 -4.24
N GLY A 635 -9.34 21.14 -3.06
CA GLY A 635 -10.78 21.33 -2.95
C GLY A 635 -11.20 22.26 -1.82
N VAL A 636 -12.45 22.67 -1.85
CA VAL A 636 -13.09 23.55 -0.87
C VAL A 636 -14.50 23.09 -0.54
N GLN A 637 -14.89 23.28 0.70
CA GLN A 637 -16.24 23.04 1.22
C GLN A 637 -16.67 24.22 2.09
N GLY A 638 -17.90 24.69 1.96
CA GLY A 638 -18.41 25.77 2.80
C GLY A 638 -19.72 26.33 2.30
N GLN A 639 -20.29 27.30 3.07
CA GLN A 639 -21.55 27.95 2.71
C GLN A 639 -21.46 28.74 1.40
N LEU A 640 -20.26 29.22 1.04
CA LEU A 640 -20.02 29.91 -0.22
C LEU A 640 -20.41 29.07 -1.45
N PHE A 641 -20.32 27.73 -1.37
CA PHE A 641 -20.61 26.81 -2.49
C PHE A 641 -21.99 26.14 -2.38
N GLY A 642 -22.62 26.23 -1.24
CA GLY A 642 -23.96 25.71 -0.99
C GLY A 642 -24.17 25.24 0.44
N GLU A 643 -25.39 25.45 0.92
CA GLU A 643 -25.84 24.91 2.19
C GLU A 643 -26.18 23.42 2.03
N PRO A 644 -26.09 22.64 3.13
CA PRO A 644 -26.57 21.27 3.13
C PRO A 644 -28.04 21.18 2.76
N LYS A 645 -28.40 20.36 1.77
CA LYS A 645 -29.78 20.17 1.29
C LYS A 645 -30.07 18.70 1.06
N PRO A 646 -31.31 18.24 1.27
CA PRO A 646 -31.72 16.90 0.87
C PRO A 646 -31.66 16.79 -0.66
N TRP A 647 -31.33 15.62 -1.18
CA TRP A 647 -31.56 15.33 -2.59
C TRP A 647 -33.06 15.14 -2.83
N ARG A 648 -33.56 15.80 -3.85
CA ARG A 648 -34.96 15.71 -4.26
C ARG A 648 -35.16 14.54 -5.23
#